data_2fd8793ebad6b4fe18bd7e2949505a5e
#
_entry.id   2fd8793ebad6b4fe18bd7e2949505a5e
#
_cell.length_a   1.000
_cell.length_b   1.000
_cell.length_c   1.000
_cell.angle_alpha   90.00
_cell.angle_beta   90.00
_cell.angle_gamma   90.00
#
_symmetry.space_group_name_H-M   'P 1'
#
loop_
_entity.id
_entity.type
_entity.pdbx_description
1 polymer ?
#
loop_
_entity_poly.entity_id
_entity_poly.type
_entity_poly.pdbx_seq_one_letter_code
_entity_poly.pdbx_strand_id
1 'polypeptide(L)'
;MSRIEYLMTSETSGWYARLDHECPERTNQIGIWLDSWLEATRKNQPIAAALPKSWPTLPAGLLSNPGSVLDHLLARFDAQRDGRSPRGIYAPPAKFVDAVLYDELHHGRSRKKEPPATLSLAALPPSFRTFAKQFNENIREEGVVDEGSDEGTKNLTVSGIPIPFADPCVGAGLFAERILRIHAERLADYSPIDRREDTLRLLEGLQLVDTSEVAVDSARKRIVIVLSRLGLVDLDGEGDDGRIGRSEAEMIVESNVRCIDPLRGEWPWNEGPMLLISRPPWLRIKDRFRGHPEGSILRKNLSRELRQFKGADGKVRFSAIKGNVNLYRLYMERSLQLSQRGGRVRLVVPSSVLREKSSLPLRKLLVESNNWDSVWSFPEDSRLLFGGSQGVSVIGVTVGEKTDVLTSFGPLLSDDFSPGRGLVSEAPFFELERGPWSSWTDASWAVPKIPRDASDRSRTLAAIGNLADKPRLVEEGTGLNPGGRSIKVRVGEVEKSMWAKEICDWTGNRGLIPFIRSAHIVFKDGMGVLRHPSFESEPVRELESRNSAWKGPVDMSVPARIVCQAVVNPQSDRRLVWAVVPEGCVLGNSVSYLDLPDEVTVGLKERFGSLEDGLSFLATQLNSEELDLWSKAWAANNNVNNYEIEMLPFEIIEGGATFSLFRNEDHLD
;
A
#
# COMPACT_ATOMS: atom_id res chain seq x y z
N MET A 1 0.03 14.90 15.83
CA MET A 1 0.09 13.73 16.73
C MET A 1 1.49 13.64 17.31
N SER A 2 1.64 13.75 18.63
CA SER A 2 2.95 13.63 19.23
C SER A 2 3.47 12.19 19.00
N ARG A 3 4.78 12.06 18.83
CA ARG A 3 5.57 10.83 18.69
C ARG A 3 5.27 9.72 19.73
N ILE A 4 4.37 9.99 20.65
CA ILE A 4 4.15 9.28 21.92
C ILE A 4 3.14 8.12 21.81
N GLU A 5 2.25 8.08 20.81
CA GLU A 5 1.17 7.07 20.79
C GLU A 5 1.52 5.75 20.09
N TYR A 6 2.66 5.64 19.40
CA TYR A 6 3.02 4.47 18.60
C TYR A 6 4.37 3.83 18.88
N LEU A 7 5.26 4.50 19.55
CA LEU A 7 6.41 3.83 20.11
C LEU A 7 5.92 3.12 21.37
N MET A 8 5.89 1.78 21.33
CA MET A 8 5.91 1.03 22.58
C MET A 8 7.03 1.65 23.42
N THR A 9 6.69 2.40 24.44
CA THR A 9 7.69 2.95 25.35
C THR A 9 8.45 1.78 25.94
N SER A 10 9.67 1.99 26.39
CA SER A 10 10.43 0.95 27.09
C SER A 10 9.62 0.37 28.28
N GLU A 11 8.79 1.22 28.91
CA GLU A 11 7.87 0.84 29.97
C GLU A 11 6.78 -0.13 29.50
N THR A 12 6.14 0.16 28.36
CA THR A 12 5.10 -0.71 27.77
C THR A 12 5.67 -2.04 27.31
N SER A 13 6.83 -2.02 26.64
CA SER A 13 7.54 -3.24 26.24
C SER A 13 7.96 -4.08 27.43
N GLY A 14 8.44 -3.43 28.51
CA GLY A 14 8.79 -4.08 29.76
C GLY A 14 7.58 -4.69 30.46
N TRP A 15 6.39 -4.06 30.37
CA TRP A 15 5.16 -4.61 30.90
C TRP A 15 4.77 -5.92 30.23
N TYR A 16 4.77 -5.97 28.90
CA TYR A 16 4.43 -7.22 28.16
C TYR A 16 5.46 -8.32 28.41
N ALA A 17 6.73 -8.01 28.58
CA ALA A 17 7.75 -9.02 28.91
C ALA A 17 7.51 -9.61 30.32
N ARG A 18 7.15 -8.78 31.32
CA ARG A 18 6.75 -9.28 32.65
C ARG A 18 5.47 -10.10 32.60
N LEU A 19 4.48 -9.68 31.79
CA LEU A 19 3.24 -10.43 31.61
C LEU A 19 3.51 -11.82 31.01
N ASP A 20 4.41 -11.96 30.05
CA ASP A 20 4.79 -13.28 29.50
C ASP A 20 5.48 -14.18 30.55
N HIS A 21 6.18 -13.60 31.51
CA HIS A 21 6.77 -14.34 32.61
C HIS A 21 5.72 -14.81 33.64
N GLU A 22 4.77 -13.93 34.00
CA GLU A 22 3.73 -14.21 35.01
C GLU A 22 2.59 -15.07 34.46
N CYS A 23 2.28 -14.94 33.17
CA CYS A 23 1.22 -15.66 32.46
C CYS A 23 1.72 -16.09 31.07
N PRO A 24 2.48 -17.21 30.95
CA PRO A 24 3.13 -17.60 29.72
C PRO A 24 2.19 -17.99 28.59
N GLU A 25 0.97 -18.44 28.92
CA GLU A 25 -0.03 -18.81 27.93
C GLU A 25 -0.81 -17.59 27.42
N ARG A 26 -0.55 -17.18 26.20
CA ARG A 26 -1.14 -15.96 25.61
C ARG A 26 -2.65 -16.03 25.43
N THR A 27 -3.21 -17.21 25.22
CA THR A 27 -4.68 -17.41 25.23
C THR A 27 -5.27 -17.01 26.58
N ASN A 28 -4.62 -17.45 27.68
CA ASN A 28 -5.04 -17.08 29.03
C ASN A 28 -4.89 -15.59 29.29
N GLN A 29 -3.81 -14.93 28.75
CA GLN A 29 -3.67 -13.47 28.85
C GLN A 29 -4.87 -12.76 28.23
N ILE A 30 -5.33 -13.17 27.05
CA ILE A 30 -6.49 -12.61 26.36
C ILE A 30 -7.77 -12.83 27.16
N GLY A 31 -8.00 -14.08 27.63
CA GLY A 31 -9.17 -14.44 28.43
C GLY A 31 -9.27 -13.61 29.71
N ILE A 32 -8.20 -13.59 30.51
CA ILE A 32 -8.13 -12.83 31.77
C ILE A 32 -8.34 -11.33 31.50
N TRP A 33 -7.75 -10.77 30.43
CA TRP A 33 -7.94 -9.37 30.08
C TRP A 33 -9.41 -9.05 29.79
N LEU A 34 -10.07 -9.87 28.98
CA LEU A 34 -11.47 -9.68 28.62
C LEU A 34 -12.41 -9.81 29.83
N ASP A 35 -12.19 -10.80 30.67
CA ASP A 35 -13.00 -11.02 31.87
C ASP A 35 -12.80 -9.88 32.88
N SER A 36 -11.56 -9.40 33.05
CA SER A 36 -11.28 -8.24 33.90
C SER A 36 -11.88 -6.95 33.33
N TRP A 37 -11.88 -6.78 32.01
CA TRP A 37 -12.49 -5.62 31.36
C TRP A 37 -14.01 -5.64 31.51
N LEU A 38 -14.64 -6.79 31.35
CA LEU A 38 -16.07 -7.01 31.58
C LEU A 38 -16.44 -6.67 33.02
N GLU A 39 -15.72 -7.23 34.01
CA GLU A 39 -15.97 -7.01 35.43
C GLU A 39 -15.76 -5.55 35.84
N ALA A 40 -14.70 -4.90 35.33
CA ALA A 40 -14.46 -3.47 35.53
C ALA A 40 -15.60 -2.62 34.97
N THR A 41 -16.14 -3.00 33.81
CA THR A 41 -17.29 -2.32 33.19
C THR A 41 -18.54 -2.50 34.03
N ARG A 42 -18.82 -3.73 34.47
CA ARG A 42 -19.97 -4.05 35.34
C ARG A 42 -19.95 -3.26 36.66
N LYS A 43 -18.77 -3.13 37.26
CA LYS A 43 -18.61 -2.41 38.54
C LYS A 43 -18.36 -0.91 38.34
N ASN A 44 -18.40 -0.40 37.13
CA ASN A 44 -18.06 0.98 36.78
C ASN A 44 -16.73 1.45 37.41
N GLN A 45 -15.69 0.65 37.29
CA GLN A 45 -14.37 0.90 37.86
C GLN A 45 -13.27 0.81 36.79
N PRO A 46 -12.06 1.37 37.03
CA PRO A 46 -10.91 1.20 36.15
C PRO A 46 -10.54 -0.28 35.99
N ILE A 47 -10.13 -0.71 34.79
CA ILE A 47 -9.74 -2.11 34.53
C ILE A 47 -8.62 -2.59 35.46
N ALA A 48 -7.70 -1.71 35.86
CA ALA A 48 -6.61 -2.03 36.78
C ALA A 48 -7.10 -2.58 38.12
N ALA A 49 -8.31 -2.20 38.57
CA ALA A 49 -8.89 -2.69 39.82
C ALA A 49 -9.46 -4.12 39.70
N ALA A 50 -9.72 -4.59 38.48
CA ALA A 50 -10.26 -5.93 38.21
C ALA A 50 -9.18 -6.92 37.74
N LEU A 51 -7.96 -6.47 37.44
CA LEU A 51 -6.86 -7.35 37.04
C LEU A 51 -6.37 -8.22 38.22
N PRO A 52 -5.94 -9.45 37.96
CA PRO A 52 -5.34 -10.30 38.97
C PRO A 52 -4.13 -9.63 39.64
N LYS A 53 -3.98 -9.81 40.95
CA LYS A 53 -2.83 -9.29 41.73
C LYS A 53 -1.48 -9.83 41.25
N SER A 54 -1.48 -10.99 40.60
CA SER A 54 -0.29 -11.60 39.97
C SER A 54 0.16 -10.89 38.68
N TRP A 55 -0.70 -10.06 38.10
CA TRP A 55 -0.33 -9.34 36.90
C TRP A 55 0.54 -8.13 37.21
N PRO A 56 1.51 -7.77 36.32
CA PRO A 56 2.31 -6.59 36.52
C PRO A 56 1.43 -5.32 36.50
N THR A 57 1.79 -4.33 37.31
CA THR A 57 1.08 -3.05 37.37
C THR A 57 0.96 -2.43 36.00
N LEU A 58 -0.26 -2.06 35.59
CA LEU A 58 -0.56 -1.54 34.28
C LEU A 58 -0.01 -0.12 34.11
N PRO A 59 0.80 0.17 33.07
CA PRO A 59 1.27 1.51 32.80
C PRO A 59 0.12 2.49 32.55
N ALA A 60 0.28 3.74 32.98
CA ALA A 60 -0.74 4.79 32.82
C ALA A 60 -1.20 4.97 31.37
N GLY A 61 -0.28 4.86 30.42
CA GLY A 61 -0.59 4.95 28.98
C GLY A 61 -1.48 3.83 28.45
N LEU A 62 -1.56 2.68 29.12
CA LEU A 62 -2.42 1.55 28.74
C LEU A 62 -3.79 1.58 29.43
N LEU A 63 -3.93 2.32 30.52
CA LEU A 63 -5.17 2.43 31.30
C LEU A 63 -6.32 3.05 30.51
N SER A 64 -6.02 4.01 29.65
CA SER A 64 -7.02 4.80 28.93
C SER A 64 -7.63 4.09 27.71
N ASN A 65 -7.01 3.02 27.24
CA ASN A 65 -7.46 2.31 26.03
C ASN A 65 -7.37 0.77 26.17
N PRO A 66 -8.30 0.13 26.92
CA PRO A 66 -8.31 -1.32 27.07
C PRO A 66 -8.42 -2.11 25.77
N GLY A 67 -9.11 -1.55 24.77
CA GLY A 67 -9.23 -2.18 23.44
C GLY A 67 -7.90 -2.29 22.72
N SER A 68 -7.05 -1.26 22.81
CA SER A 68 -5.70 -1.29 22.21
C SER A 68 -4.79 -2.35 22.85
N VAL A 69 -4.93 -2.59 24.17
CA VAL A 69 -4.21 -3.68 24.83
C VAL A 69 -4.68 -5.04 24.31
N LEU A 70 -5.98 -5.22 24.16
CA LEU A 70 -6.55 -6.45 23.58
C LEU A 70 -6.03 -6.69 22.14
N ASP A 71 -6.05 -5.66 21.30
CA ASP A 71 -5.51 -5.73 19.93
C ASP A 71 -4.05 -6.20 19.93
N HIS A 72 -3.25 -5.68 20.86
CA HIS A 72 -1.84 -6.06 20.99
C HIS A 72 -1.66 -7.50 21.53
N LEU A 73 -2.45 -7.91 22.52
CA LEU A 73 -2.41 -9.27 23.04
C LEU A 73 -2.76 -10.29 21.95
N LEU A 74 -3.79 -10.02 21.14
CA LEU A 74 -4.16 -10.86 20.01
C LEU A 74 -3.06 -10.94 18.96
N ALA A 75 -2.45 -9.81 18.60
CA ALA A 75 -1.34 -9.79 17.65
C ALA A 75 -0.14 -10.62 18.14
N ARG A 76 0.13 -10.63 19.44
CA ARG A 76 1.19 -11.45 20.05
C ARG A 76 0.84 -12.93 20.07
N PHE A 77 -0.43 -13.27 20.31
CA PHE A 77 -0.93 -14.63 20.21
C PHE A 77 -0.76 -15.21 18.81
N ASP A 78 -1.20 -14.48 17.79
CA ASP A 78 -1.07 -14.91 16.39
C ASP A 78 0.39 -15.06 15.96
N ALA A 79 1.27 -14.17 16.42
CA ALA A 79 2.70 -14.27 16.15
C ALA A 79 3.34 -15.53 16.75
N GLN A 80 2.88 -15.97 17.92
CA GLN A 80 3.35 -17.22 18.57
C GLN A 80 2.84 -18.46 17.83
N ARG A 81 1.54 -18.50 17.52
CA ARG A 81 0.89 -19.63 16.83
C ARG A 81 1.54 -19.92 15.47
N ASP A 82 1.88 -18.88 14.74
CA ASP A 82 2.41 -19.01 13.39
C ASP A 82 3.94 -19.10 13.34
N GLY A 83 4.63 -19.10 14.49
CA GLY A 83 6.11 -19.11 14.57
C GLY A 83 6.77 -17.88 13.95
N ARG A 84 6.09 -16.74 13.93
CA ARG A 84 6.49 -15.52 13.20
C ARG A 84 6.82 -14.37 14.12
N SER A 85 7.77 -13.57 13.67
CA SER A 85 7.88 -12.19 14.15
C SER A 85 6.56 -11.46 13.84
N PRO A 86 6.04 -10.60 14.72
CA PRO A 86 4.73 -9.92 14.58
C PRO A 86 4.65 -8.93 13.39
N ARG A 87 5.39 -9.17 12.32
CA ARG A 87 5.40 -8.34 11.11
C ARG A 87 4.16 -8.62 10.27
N GLY A 88 3.19 -7.73 10.35
CA GLY A 88 2.02 -7.71 9.45
C GLY A 88 0.66 -7.88 10.12
N ILE A 89 0.59 -8.19 11.42
CA ILE A 89 -0.65 -8.30 12.18
C ILE A 89 -0.62 -7.21 13.26
N TYR A 90 -1.00 -5.99 12.89
CA TYR A 90 -1.17 -4.88 13.83
C TYR A 90 -2.52 -4.24 13.58
N ALA A 91 -3.30 -4.05 14.65
CA ALA A 91 -4.47 -3.19 14.55
C ALA A 91 -4.01 -1.75 14.23
N PRO A 92 -4.70 -1.04 13.33
CA PRO A 92 -4.42 0.37 13.12
C PRO A 92 -4.74 1.19 14.36
N PRO A 93 -4.18 2.41 14.51
CA PRO A 93 -4.56 3.30 15.61
C PRO A 93 -6.06 3.60 15.63
N ALA A 94 -6.68 3.62 16.81
CA ALA A 94 -8.09 3.96 16.93
C ALA A 94 -8.43 5.32 16.27
N LYS A 95 -7.60 6.35 16.47
CA LYS A 95 -7.78 7.66 15.82
C LYS A 95 -7.72 7.61 14.30
N PHE A 96 -6.89 6.73 13.74
CA PHE A 96 -6.84 6.50 12.29
C PHE A 96 -8.12 5.83 11.80
N VAL A 97 -8.60 4.82 12.53
CA VAL A 97 -9.89 4.16 12.22
C VAL A 97 -11.03 5.16 12.30
N ASP A 98 -11.05 6.01 13.31
CA ASP A 98 -12.02 7.10 13.42
C ASP A 98 -11.99 8.01 12.19
N ALA A 99 -10.81 8.44 11.78
CA ALA A 99 -10.67 9.31 10.62
C ALA A 99 -11.25 8.66 9.34
N VAL A 100 -10.98 7.36 9.12
CA VAL A 100 -11.55 6.60 7.98
C VAL A 100 -13.06 6.50 8.07
N LEU A 101 -13.59 6.17 9.25
CA LEU A 101 -15.04 6.00 9.46
C LEU A 101 -15.78 7.33 9.35
N TYR A 102 -15.29 8.38 10.01
CA TYR A 102 -15.92 9.71 9.94
C TYR A 102 -15.90 10.27 8.52
N ASP A 103 -14.79 10.13 7.81
CA ASP A 103 -14.70 10.57 6.42
C ASP A 103 -15.72 9.82 5.54
N GLU A 104 -15.82 8.50 5.69
CA GLU A 104 -16.78 7.70 4.95
C GLU A 104 -18.22 8.08 5.26
N LEU A 105 -18.56 8.28 6.53
CA LEU A 105 -19.90 8.59 6.98
C LEU A 105 -20.33 10.04 6.74
N HIS A 106 -19.38 10.98 6.57
CA HIS A 106 -19.66 12.40 6.28
C HIS A 106 -19.55 12.72 4.79
N HIS A 107 -18.52 12.23 4.12
CA HIS A 107 -18.18 12.64 2.76
C HIS A 107 -18.47 11.58 1.70
N GLY A 108 -18.69 10.33 2.12
CA GLY A 108 -18.90 9.21 1.21
C GLY A 108 -20.02 9.41 0.18
N ARG A 109 -21.01 10.25 0.48
CA ARG A 109 -22.11 10.59 -0.44
C ARG A 109 -21.96 11.96 -1.10
N SER A 110 -21.24 12.90 -0.49
CA SER A 110 -21.20 14.31 -0.90
C SER A 110 -20.11 14.60 -1.93
N ARG A 111 -19.08 13.78 -2.04
CA ARG A 111 -17.96 13.99 -2.98
C ARG A 111 -18.39 13.98 -4.46
N LYS A 112 -19.58 13.47 -4.77
CA LYS A 112 -20.17 13.57 -6.11
C LYS A 112 -20.79 14.95 -6.43
N LYS A 113 -20.91 15.90 -5.48
CA LYS A 113 -21.71 17.12 -5.65
C LYS A 113 -20.93 18.45 -5.64
N GLU A 114 -19.69 18.50 -5.14
CA GLU A 114 -18.86 19.71 -5.21
C GLU A 114 -17.53 19.37 -5.90
N PRO A 115 -17.25 19.92 -7.08
CA PRO A 115 -15.89 19.83 -7.61
C PRO A 115 -14.97 20.57 -6.63
N PRO A 116 -13.95 19.91 -6.07
CA PRO A 116 -12.93 20.61 -5.29
C PRO A 116 -12.26 21.63 -6.20
N ALA A 117 -11.69 22.69 -5.58
CA ALA A 117 -10.95 23.71 -6.29
C ALA A 117 -9.95 23.06 -7.23
N THR A 118 -10.26 23.02 -8.50
CA THR A 118 -9.50 22.40 -9.58
C THR A 118 -8.07 22.90 -9.54
N LEU A 119 -7.10 22.00 -9.52
CA LEU A 119 -5.75 22.31 -9.96
C LEU A 119 -5.90 23.02 -11.30
N SER A 120 -5.52 24.31 -11.33
CA SER A 120 -5.73 25.17 -12.47
C SER A 120 -5.26 24.46 -13.74
N LEU A 121 -6.18 24.21 -14.69
CA LEU A 121 -5.90 23.75 -16.06
C LEU A 121 -4.76 24.55 -16.75
N ALA A 122 -4.36 25.68 -16.15
CA ALA A 122 -3.24 26.51 -16.58
C ALA A 122 -1.87 25.81 -16.50
N ALA A 123 -1.71 24.75 -15.72
CA ALA A 123 -0.47 23.99 -15.61
C ALA A 123 -0.36 22.85 -16.64
N LEU A 124 -1.39 22.59 -17.45
CA LEU A 124 -1.39 21.54 -18.47
C LEU A 124 -0.96 22.09 -19.85
N PRO A 125 -0.31 21.26 -20.68
CA PRO A 125 0.05 21.65 -22.06
C PRO A 125 -1.17 22.09 -22.87
N PRO A 126 -1.02 22.98 -23.87
CA PRO A 126 -2.13 23.55 -24.64
C PRO A 126 -3.04 22.53 -25.32
N SER A 127 -2.53 21.36 -25.74
CA SER A 127 -3.28 20.26 -26.34
C SER A 127 -4.32 19.65 -25.40
N PHE A 128 -4.05 19.64 -24.09
CA PHE A 128 -4.95 19.13 -23.07
C PHE A 128 -6.12 20.08 -22.73
N ARG A 129 -5.89 21.39 -22.84
CA ARG A 129 -6.93 22.40 -22.55
C ARG A 129 -8.09 22.35 -23.56
N THR A 130 -7.82 21.97 -24.77
CA THR A 130 -8.84 21.87 -25.84
C THR A 130 -9.70 20.63 -25.65
N PHE A 131 -9.09 19.51 -25.28
CA PHE A 131 -9.80 18.25 -25.00
C PHE A 131 -10.70 18.36 -23.76
N ALA A 132 -10.20 18.92 -22.67
CA ALA A 132 -10.97 19.10 -21.43
C ALA A 132 -12.16 20.08 -21.61
N LYS A 133 -12.07 21.08 -22.50
CA LYS A 133 -13.20 21.97 -22.83
C LYS A 133 -14.31 21.24 -23.61
N GLN A 134 -13.96 20.45 -24.61
CA GLN A 134 -14.92 19.70 -25.41
C GLN A 134 -15.62 18.61 -24.61
N PHE A 135 -14.93 17.99 -23.64
CA PHE A 135 -15.52 16.97 -22.79
C PHE A 135 -16.50 17.53 -21.75
N ASN A 136 -16.19 18.70 -21.16
CA ASN A 136 -17.09 19.38 -20.21
C ASN A 136 -18.36 19.96 -20.86
N GLU A 137 -18.32 20.28 -22.15
CA GLU A 137 -19.49 20.76 -22.89
C GLU A 137 -20.49 19.62 -23.16
N ASN A 138 -19.99 18.40 -23.44
CA ASN A 138 -20.83 17.23 -23.68
C ASN A 138 -21.52 16.66 -22.41
N ILE A 139 -20.95 16.86 -21.23
CA ILE A 139 -21.54 16.37 -19.95
C ILE A 139 -22.71 17.27 -19.45
N ARG A 140 -22.74 18.52 -19.88
CA ARG A 140 -23.82 19.47 -19.47
C ARG A 140 -25.17 19.22 -20.16
N GLU A 141 -25.21 18.44 -21.23
CA GLU A 141 -26.44 18.16 -21.97
C GLU A 141 -27.20 16.88 -21.53
N GLU A 142 -26.60 16.00 -20.69
CA GLU A 142 -27.25 14.75 -20.25
C GLU A 142 -27.67 14.72 -18.77
N GLY A 143 -27.93 15.86 -18.17
CA GLY A 143 -28.35 15.96 -16.76
C GLY A 143 -29.85 15.71 -16.55
N VAL A 144 -30.29 14.46 -16.45
CA VAL A 144 -31.60 14.11 -15.85
C VAL A 144 -31.35 13.50 -14.49
N VAL A 145 -31.67 14.26 -13.45
CA VAL A 145 -31.74 13.78 -12.06
C VAL A 145 -33.07 13.11 -11.86
N ASP A 146 -33.09 11.81 -11.65
CA ASP A 146 -34.27 11.06 -11.21
C ASP A 146 -34.40 11.18 -9.68
N GLU A 147 -35.29 12.02 -9.20
CA GLU A 147 -35.71 12.08 -7.81
C GLU A 147 -36.81 11.04 -7.61
N GLY A 148 -36.51 9.92 -7.02
CA GLY A 148 -37.53 9.03 -6.52
C GLY A 148 -37.24 7.55 -6.53
N SER A 149 -36.65 7.04 -5.49
CA SER A 149 -36.95 5.69 -5.02
C SER A 149 -36.71 5.57 -3.51
N ASP A 150 -37.72 5.15 -2.82
CA ASP A 150 -37.86 4.89 -1.39
C ASP A 150 -36.99 3.72 -0.91
N GLU A 151 -36.17 3.11 -1.79
CA GLU A 151 -35.26 2.03 -1.49
C GLU A 151 -33.97 2.50 -0.73
N GLY A 152 -33.66 3.80 -0.81
CA GLY A 152 -32.46 4.35 -0.18
C GLY A 152 -32.47 4.37 1.36
N THR A 153 -33.65 4.32 1.97
CA THR A 153 -33.82 4.42 3.43
C THR A 153 -33.73 3.07 4.15
N LYS A 154 -33.97 1.96 3.46
CA LYS A 154 -33.90 0.60 4.05
C LYS A 154 -32.51 0.18 4.50
N ASN A 155 -31.49 0.70 3.86
CA ASN A 155 -30.08 0.31 4.10
C ASN A 155 -29.30 1.29 4.99
N LEU A 156 -30.00 2.09 5.82
CA LEU A 156 -29.40 3.01 6.77
C LEU A 156 -30.03 2.86 8.14
N THR A 157 -29.20 2.98 9.18
CA THR A 157 -29.64 3.23 10.54
C THR A 157 -30.09 4.69 10.68
N VAL A 158 -30.84 5.01 11.73
CA VAL A 158 -31.18 6.40 12.08
C VAL A 158 -29.92 7.23 12.36
N SER A 159 -28.90 6.61 12.93
CA SER A 159 -27.56 7.21 13.10
C SER A 159 -26.80 7.43 11.77
N GLY A 160 -27.36 7.03 10.63
CA GLY A 160 -26.79 7.23 9.31
C GLY A 160 -25.63 6.28 8.98
N ILE A 161 -25.55 5.15 9.64
CA ILE A 161 -24.58 4.08 9.34
C ILE A 161 -25.20 3.16 8.28
N PRO A 162 -24.51 2.94 7.14
CA PRO A 162 -24.96 1.98 6.14
C PRO A 162 -24.91 0.55 6.69
N ILE A 163 -25.99 -0.19 6.44
CA ILE A 163 -26.13 -1.60 6.81
C ILE A 163 -26.59 -2.42 5.59
N PRO A 164 -26.15 -3.69 5.46
CA PRO A 164 -25.22 -4.37 6.37
C PRO A 164 -23.81 -3.75 6.36
N PHE A 165 -23.17 -3.73 7.56
CA PHE A 165 -21.80 -3.30 7.76
C PHE A 165 -20.89 -4.53 7.92
N ALA A 166 -19.77 -4.61 7.19
CA ALA A 166 -18.89 -5.76 7.22
C ALA A 166 -17.43 -5.46 7.51
N ASP A 167 -16.79 -6.42 8.22
CA ASP A 167 -15.34 -6.54 8.31
C ASP A 167 -14.92 -8.02 8.14
N PRO A 168 -14.38 -8.41 6.98
CA PRO A 168 -13.95 -9.79 6.71
C PRO A 168 -12.64 -10.19 7.43
N CYS A 169 -12.04 -9.31 8.23
CA CYS A 169 -10.83 -9.55 9.02
C CYS A 169 -10.98 -8.88 10.38
N VAL A 170 -12.05 -9.22 11.12
CA VAL A 170 -12.47 -8.46 12.29
C VAL A 170 -11.42 -8.38 13.41
N GLY A 171 -10.50 -9.35 13.49
CA GLY A 171 -9.51 -9.42 14.56
C GLY A 171 -10.19 -9.36 15.93
N ALA A 172 -9.71 -8.50 16.83
CA ALA A 172 -10.33 -8.24 18.10
C ALA A 172 -11.50 -7.24 18.07
N GLY A 173 -12.05 -6.88 16.88
CA GLY A 173 -13.25 -6.04 16.77
C GLY A 173 -13.03 -4.53 16.82
N LEU A 174 -11.85 -4.03 16.40
CA LEU A 174 -11.55 -2.60 16.47
C LEU A 174 -12.50 -1.74 15.62
N PHE A 175 -12.73 -2.10 14.34
CA PHE A 175 -13.65 -1.34 13.48
C PHE A 175 -15.08 -1.38 14.02
N ALA A 176 -15.52 -2.54 14.53
CA ALA A 176 -16.82 -2.67 15.17
C ALA A 176 -16.95 -1.79 16.41
N GLU A 177 -15.94 -1.76 17.30
CA GLU A 177 -15.94 -0.85 18.44
C GLU A 177 -16.10 0.60 18.00
N ARG A 178 -15.33 1.03 16.99
CA ARG A 178 -15.34 2.43 16.57
C ARG A 178 -16.67 2.82 15.93
N ILE A 179 -17.27 1.96 15.12
CA ILE A 179 -18.59 2.23 14.54
C ILE A 179 -19.68 2.33 15.61
N LEU A 180 -19.64 1.48 16.64
CA LEU A 180 -20.56 1.55 17.77
C LEU A 180 -20.41 2.84 18.58
N ARG A 181 -19.21 3.37 18.74
CA ARG A 181 -18.99 4.66 19.40
C ARG A 181 -19.56 5.82 18.60
N ILE A 182 -19.34 5.83 17.29
CA ILE A 182 -19.94 6.85 16.39
C ILE A 182 -21.48 6.75 16.41
N HIS A 183 -22.00 5.54 16.41
CA HIS A 183 -23.42 5.28 16.54
C HIS A 183 -24.02 5.87 17.82
N ALA A 184 -23.45 5.56 18.98
CA ALA A 184 -23.89 6.08 20.26
C ALA A 184 -23.78 7.60 20.34
N GLU A 185 -22.70 8.19 19.82
CA GLU A 185 -22.50 9.63 19.75
C GLU A 185 -23.61 10.31 18.94
N ARG A 186 -23.98 9.77 17.79
CA ARG A 186 -25.01 10.31 16.92
C ARG A 186 -26.43 10.17 17.48
N LEU A 187 -26.65 9.17 18.34
CA LEU A 187 -27.93 8.94 19.01
C LEU A 187 -28.04 9.62 20.38
N ALA A 188 -27.08 10.42 20.81
CA ALA A 188 -27.06 10.99 22.16
C ALA A 188 -28.34 11.77 22.50
N ASP A 189 -28.92 12.48 21.54
CA ASP A 189 -30.12 13.32 21.71
C ASP A 189 -31.45 12.58 21.39
N TYR A 190 -31.40 11.28 21.03
CA TYR A 190 -32.57 10.48 20.72
C TYR A 190 -33.20 9.89 21.99
N SER A 191 -34.49 9.53 21.91
CA SER A 191 -35.18 8.87 23.01
C SER A 191 -34.51 7.51 23.35
N PRO A 192 -34.60 7.04 24.60
CA PRO A 192 -34.08 5.73 24.97
C PRO A 192 -34.60 4.59 24.08
N ILE A 193 -35.89 4.63 23.70
CA ILE A 193 -36.50 3.63 22.83
C ILE A 193 -35.87 3.65 21.43
N ASP A 194 -35.81 4.83 20.82
CA ASP A 194 -35.23 4.97 19.47
C ASP A 194 -33.74 4.52 19.47
N ARG A 195 -32.99 4.84 20.53
CA ARG A 195 -31.59 4.39 20.69
C ARG A 195 -31.51 2.87 20.74
N ARG A 196 -32.39 2.22 21.50
CA ARG A 196 -32.45 0.75 21.59
C ARG A 196 -32.75 0.13 20.24
N GLU A 197 -33.83 0.59 19.58
CA GLU A 197 -34.26 0.06 18.28
C GLU A 197 -33.18 0.22 17.19
N ASP A 198 -32.57 1.40 17.09
CA ASP A 198 -31.51 1.63 16.09
C ASP A 198 -30.24 0.86 16.41
N THR A 199 -29.93 0.64 17.71
CA THR A 199 -28.81 -0.22 18.12
C THR A 199 -29.05 -1.67 17.76
N LEU A 200 -30.24 -2.19 17.98
CA LEU A 200 -30.61 -3.56 17.54
C LEU A 200 -30.46 -3.68 16.03
N ARG A 201 -31.00 -2.73 15.27
CA ARG A 201 -30.90 -2.70 13.81
C ARG A 201 -29.43 -2.68 13.33
N LEU A 202 -28.55 -1.90 13.99
CA LEU A 202 -27.12 -1.93 13.68
C LEU A 202 -26.50 -3.28 13.98
N LEU A 203 -26.78 -3.88 15.15
CA LEU A 203 -26.21 -5.15 15.55
C LEU A 203 -26.66 -6.30 14.63
N GLU A 204 -27.91 -6.34 14.23
CA GLU A 204 -28.45 -7.29 13.26
C GLU A 204 -27.84 -7.13 11.87
N GLY A 205 -27.46 -5.89 11.52
CA GLY A 205 -26.78 -5.56 10.28
C GLY A 205 -25.27 -5.78 10.27
N LEU A 206 -24.66 -6.26 11.36
CA LEU A 206 -23.22 -6.58 11.38
C LEU A 206 -22.93 -7.90 10.65
N GLN A 207 -21.84 -7.90 9.87
CA GLN A 207 -21.32 -9.08 9.15
C GLN A 207 -19.81 -9.19 9.39
N LEU A 208 -19.42 -9.77 10.51
CA LEU A 208 -18.05 -9.77 10.98
C LEU A 208 -17.46 -11.17 10.98
N VAL A 209 -16.29 -11.37 10.37
CA VAL A 209 -15.66 -12.70 10.34
C VAL A 209 -14.15 -12.63 10.58
N ASP A 210 -13.62 -13.71 11.11
CA ASP A 210 -12.18 -13.98 11.16
C ASP A 210 -11.94 -15.50 11.06
N THR A 211 -10.73 -15.89 10.72
CA THR A 211 -10.30 -17.31 10.68
C THR A 211 -9.86 -17.86 12.04
N SER A 212 -9.75 -17.00 13.04
CA SER A 212 -9.28 -17.32 14.39
C SER A 212 -10.45 -17.31 15.38
N GLU A 213 -10.75 -18.44 16.00
CA GLU A 213 -11.76 -18.52 17.08
C GLU A 213 -11.45 -17.55 18.22
N VAL A 214 -10.17 -17.43 18.60
CA VAL A 214 -9.74 -16.50 19.67
C VAL A 214 -10.01 -15.04 19.27
N ALA A 215 -9.84 -14.69 18.00
CA ALA A 215 -10.16 -13.36 17.48
C ALA A 215 -11.68 -13.11 17.52
N VAL A 216 -12.46 -14.06 17.04
CA VAL A 216 -13.93 -14.00 17.03
C VAL A 216 -14.49 -13.84 18.45
N ASP A 217 -14.05 -14.67 19.41
CA ASP A 217 -14.48 -14.56 20.81
C ASP A 217 -14.07 -13.23 21.44
N SER A 218 -12.88 -12.75 21.09
CA SER A 218 -12.40 -11.43 21.53
C SER A 218 -13.29 -10.31 20.99
N ALA A 219 -13.66 -10.36 19.71
CA ALA A 219 -14.52 -9.39 19.09
C ALA A 219 -15.94 -9.40 19.68
N ARG A 220 -16.51 -10.59 19.90
CA ARG A 220 -17.84 -10.76 20.53
C ARG A 220 -17.88 -10.11 21.92
N LYS A 221 -16.96 -10.48 22.80
CA LYS A 221 -16.87 -9.91 24.14
C LYS A 221 -16.61 -8.41 24.12
N ARG A 222 -15.70 -7.93 23.25
CA ARG A 222 -15.42 -6.48 23.09
C ARG A 222 -16.68 -5.70 22.71
N ILE A 223 -17.45 -6.17 21.74
CA ILE A 223 -18.70 -5.52 21.31
C ILE A 223 -19.66 -5.34 22.48
N VAL A 224 -19.93 -6.42 23.24
CA VAL A 224 -20.83 -6.38 24.41
C VAL A 224 -20.32 -5.43 25.49
N ILE A 225 -19.02 -5.49 25.82
CA ILE A 225 -18.39 -4.60 26.80
C ILE A 225 -18.52 -3.13 26.36
N VAL A 226 -18.26 -2.84 25.09
CA VAL A 226 -18.32 -1.48 24.54
C VAL A 226 -19.76 -0.95 24.56
N LEU A 227 -20.72 -1.74 24.13
CA LEU A 227 -22.15 -1.37 24.19
C LEU A 227 -22.58 -1.03 25.61
N SER A 228 -22.18 -1.83 26.60
CA SER A 228 -22.48 -1.54 28.00
C SER A 228 -21.84 -0.23 28.47
N ARG A 229 -20.57 0.02 28.11
CA ARG A 229 -19.88 1.28 28.44
C ARG A 229 -20.52 2.50 27.79
N LEU A 230 -21.18 2.33 26.67
CA LEU A 230 -21.93 3.36 25.97
C LEU A 230 -23.37 3.51 26.52
N GLY A 231 -23.75 2.70 27.52
CA GLY A 231 -25.09 2.74 28.11
C GLY A 231 -26.19 2.12 27.24
N LEU A 232 -25.80 1.32 26.23
CA LEU A 232 -26.74 0.69 25.28
C LEU A 232 -27.11 -0.75 25.68
N VAL A 233 -26.30 -1.40 26.52
CA VAL A 233 -26.55 -2.79 27.04
C VAL A 233 -26.54 -2.78 28.56
N ASP A 234 -27.48 -3.50 29.17
CA ASP A 234 -27.52 -3.81 30.58
C ASP A 234 -26.89 -5.16 30.84
N LEU A 235 -25.75 -5.18 31.58
CA LEU A 235 -25.02 -6.42 31.91
C LEU A 235 -25.64 -7.23 33.05
N ASP A 236 -26.47 -6.62 33.87
CA ASP A 236 -27.01 -7.22 35.09
C ASP A 236 -28.51 -7.57 34.95
N GLY A 237 -29.17 -7.10 33.87
CA GLY A 237 -30.58 -7.28 33.67
C GLY A 237 -30.94 -7.80 32.26
N GLU A 238 -32.24 -8.00 32.06
CA GLU A 238 -32.80 -8.40 30.77
C GLU A 238 -33.00 -7.22 29.81
N GLY A 239 -32.54 -6.02 30.20
CA GLY A 239 -32.78 -4.77 29.51
C GLY A 239 -34.04 -4.05 29.99
N ASP A 240 -34.22 -2.85 29.49
CA ASP A 240 -35.38 -1.99 29.73
C ASP A 240 -35.77 -1.26 28.44
N ASP A 241 -36.70 -0.32 28.51
CA ASP A 241 -37.16 0.44 27.35
C ASP A 241 -36.07 1.24 26.63
N GLY A 242 -34.89 1.37 27.23
CA GLY A 242 -33.79 2.15 26.67
C GLY A 242 -32.50 1.37 26.45
N ARG A 243 -32.42 0.14 26.95
CA ARG A 243 -31.20 -0.69 26.87
C ARG A 243 -31.51 -2.12 26.48
N ILE A 244 -30.61 -2.73 25.74
CA ILE A 244 -30.67 -4.13 25.33
C ILE A 244 -30.22 -5.00 26.51
N GLY A 245 -30.89 -6.11 26.78
CA GLY A 245 -30.46 -7.08 27.76
C GLY A 245 -29.18 -7.80 27.34
N ARG A 246 -28.37 -8.22 28.32
CA ARG A 246 -27.09 -8.91 28.03
C ARG A 246 -27.28 -10.14 27.14
N SER A 247 -28.20 -11.02 27.49
CA SER A 247 -28.44 -12.27 26.76
C SER A 247 -28.90 -12.02 25.32
N GLU A 248 -29.75 -10.99 25.10
CA GLU A 248 -30.19 -10.56 23.77
C GLU A 248 -29.00 -10.06 22.93
N ALA A 249 -28.17 -9.18 23.49
CA ALA A 249 -27.00 -8.67 22.83
C ALA A 249 -25.98 -9.78 22.48
N GLU A 250 -25.66 -10.67 23.42
CA GLU A 250 -24.76 -11.80 23.20
C GLU A 250 -25.25 -12.72 22.08
N MET A 251 -26.55 -13.04 22.05
CA MET A 251 -27.16 -13.89 21.01
C MET A 251 -27.05 -13.25 19.62
N ILE A 252 -27.36 -11.96 19.49
CA ILE A 252 -27.26 -11.24 18.20
C ILE A 252 -25.81 -11.16 17.76
N VAL A 253 -24.90 -10.79 18.65
CA VAL A 253 -23.46 -10.69 18.37
C VAL A 253 -22.90 -12.06 17.98
N GLU A 254 -23.29 -13.16 18.64
CA GLU A 254 -22.85 -14.49 18.28
C GLU A 254 -23.29 -14.91 16.87
N SER A 255 -24.50 -14.53 16.47
CA SER A 255 -25.01 -14.83 15.13
C SER A 255 -24.31 -14.02 14.02
N ASN A 256 -23.77 -12.84 14.33
CA ASN A 256 -23.23 -11.87 13.36
C ASN A 256 -21.69 -11.74 13.40
N VAL A 257 -21.02 -12.37 14.36
CA VAL A 257 -19.54 -12.43 14.43
C VAL A 257 -19.14 -13.90 14.36
N ARG A 258 -18.59 -14.36 13.22
CA ARG A 258 -18.41 -15.78 12.93
C ARG A 258 -16.97 -16.17 12.61
N CYS A 259 -16.58 -17.39 13.03
CA CYS A 259 -15.29 -17.99 12.67
C CYS A 259 -15.39 -18.65 11.28
N ILE A 260 -14.98 -17.92 10.23
CA ILE A 260 -15.06 -18.37 8.82
C ILE A 260 -13.84 -17.85 8.07
N ASP A 261 -13.31 -18.64 7.13
CA ASP A 261 -12.34 -18.17 6.16
C ASP A 261 -13.06 -17.42 5.00
N PRO A 262 -13.04 -16.09 4.94
CA PRO A 262 -13.80 -15.35 3.95
C PRO A 262 -13.26 -15.54 2.52
N LEU A 263 -12.01 -16.00 2.36
CA LEU A 263 -11.44 -16.27 1.04
C LEU A 263 -11.97 -17.56 0.43
N ARG A 264 -12.19 -18.60 1.24
CA ARG A 264 -12.58 -19.94 0.80
C ARG A 264 -14.01 -20.32 1.20
N GLY A 265 -14.47 -19.82 2.35
CA GLY A 265 -15.83 -20.09 2.86
C GLY A 265 -16.90 -19.35 2.06
N GLU A 266 -18.13 -19.83 2.19
CA GLU A 266 -19.31 -19.11 1.74
C GLU A 266 -19.64 -17.99 2.74
N TRP A 267 -20.15 -16.87 2.21
CA TRP A 267 -20.59 -15.76 3.04
C TRP A 267 -21.91 -16.15 3.73
N PRO A 268 -22.00 -16.10 5.05
CA PRO A 268 -23.11 -16.75 5.77
C PRO A 268 -24.40 -15.90 5.80
N TRP A 269 -24.41 -14.76 5.13
CA TRP A 269 -25.57 -13.88 5.02
C TRP A 269 -26.06 -13.83 3.58
N ASN A 270 -27.38 -13.71 3.41
CA ASN A 270 -28.04 -13.68 2.09
C ASN A 270 -27.73 -12.38 1.34
N GLU A 271 -27.57 -11.28 2.06
CA GLU A 271 -27.27 -9.97 1.50
C GLU A 271 -25.81 -9.60 1.76
N GLY A 272 -25.15 -9.04 0.76
CA GLY A 272 -23.81 -8.50 0.90
C GLY A 272 -23.80 -7.14 1.63
N PRO A 273 -22.64 -6.67 2.09
CA PRO A 273 -22.55 -5.39 2.79
C PRO A 273 -22.77 -4.19 1.88
N MET A 274 -23.42 -3.18 2.44
CA MET A 274 -23.49 -1.82 1.88
C MET A 274 -22.25 -0.98 2.27
N LEU A 275 -21.64 -1.29 3.40
CA LEU A 275 -20.38 -0.70 3.84
C LEU A 275 -19.43 -1.78 4.35
N LEU A 276 -18.31 -1.95 3.69
CA LEU A 276 -17.25 -2.86 4.11
C LEU A 276 -15.99 -2.06 4.42
N ILE A 277 -15.51 -2.13 5.65
CA ILE A 277 -14.26 -1.50 6.07
C ILE A 277 -13.39 -2.54 6.74
N SER A 278 -12.14 -2.70 6.27
CA SER A 278 -11.25 -3.73 6.78
C SER A 278 -9.78 -3.38 6.62
N ARG A 279 -8.96 -4.04 7.44
CA ARG A 279 -7.51 -4.12 7.25
C ARG A 279 -7.10 -5.59 7.06
N PRO A 280 -7.07 -6.06 5.82
CA PRO A 280 -6.68 -7.44 5.53
C PRO A 280 -5.22 -7.74 5.92
N PRO A 281 -4.85 -9.02 6.13
CA PRO A 281 -3.49 -9.40 6.49
C PRO A 281 -2.48 -9.13 5.39
N TRP A 282 -1.36 -8.45 5.71
CA TRP A 282 -0.27 -8.10 4.78
C TRP A 282 0.80 -9.18 4.74
N LEU A 283 0.41 -10.37 4.30
CA LEU A 283 1.26 -11.54 4.33
C LEU A 283 1.42 -12.14 2.94
N ARG A 284 2.66 -12.30 2.50
CA ARG A 284 2.95 -13.05 1.27
C ARG A 284 2.78 -14.54 1.52
N ILE A 285 2.15 -15.26 0.60
CA ILE A 285 1.98 -16.72 0.71
C ILE A 285 3.34 -17.43 0.86
N LYS A 286 4.39 -16.93 0.19
CA LYS A 286 5.75 -17.48 0.29
C LYS A 286 6.33 -17.38 1.72
N ASP A 287 5.89 -16.41 2.49
CA ASP A 287 6.39 -16.16 3.84
C ASP A 287 5.54 -16.86 4.92
N ARG A 288 4.34 -17.33 4.56
CA ARG A 288 3.41 -18.00 5.48
C ARG A 288 3.98 -19.30 6.08
N PHE A 289 4.81 -19.98 5.33
CA PHE A 289 5.39 -21.27 5.73
C PHE A 289 6.91 -21.20 5.88
N ARG A 290 7.47 -20.01 6.11
CA ARG A 290 8.92 -19.83 6.31
C ARG A 290 9.35 -20.53 7.60
N GLY A 291 10.37 -21.38 7.53
CA GLY A 291 10.85 -22.16 8.68
C GLY A 291 10.13 -23.50 8.92
N HIS A 292 9.03 -23.78 8.19
CA HIS A 292 8.39 -25.09 8.27
C HIS A 292 9.14 -26.11 7.40
N PRO A 293 9.39 -27.36 7.87
CA PRO A 293 10.12 -28.39 7.10
C PRO A 293 9.55 -28.64 5.70
N GLU A 294 8.23 -28.66 5.57
CA GLU A 294 7.50 -28.83 4.30
C GLU A 294 7.02 -27.51 3.69
N GLY A 295 7.58 -26.37 4.12
CA GLY A 295 7.10 -25.05 3.75
C GLY A 295 7.04 -24.78 2.24
N SER A 296 7.93 -25.39 1.46
CA SER A 296 7.92 -25.30 -0.01
C SER A 296 6.69 -25.99 -0.63
N ILE A 297 6.34 -27.17 -0.13
CA ILE A 297 5.19 -27.98 -0.59
C ILE A 297 3.88 -27.29 -0.22
N LEU A 298 3.74 -26.90 1.04
CA LEU A 298 2.56 -26.21 1.57
C LEU A 298 2.28 -24.92 0.81
N ARG A 299 3.31 -24.15 0.50
CA ARG A 299 3.21 -22.93 -0.30
C ARG A 299 2.73 -23.20 -1.73
N LYS A 300 3.28 -24.20 -2.40
CA LYS A 300 2.86 -24.60 -3.76
C LYS A 300 1.41 -25.06 -3.77
N ASN A 301 1.01 -25.85 -2.79
CA ASN A 301 -0.36 -26.37 -2.66
C ASN A 301 -1.35 -25.24 -2.44
N LEU A 302 -1.10 -24.35 -1.46
CA LEU A 302 -1.96 -23.20 -1.20
C LEU A 302 -2.07 -22.28 -2.42
N SER A 303 -0.96 -22.00 -3.09
CA SER A 303 -0.97 -21.16 -4.30
C SER A 303 -1.77 -21.80 -5.44
N ARG A 304 -1.71 -23.13 -5.60
CA ARG A 304 -2.50 -23.88 -6.60
C ARG A 304 -3.97 -23.88 -6.23
N GLU A 305 -4.29 -24.17 -4.97
CA GLU A 305 -5.65 -24.17 -4.45
C GLU A 305 -6.34 -22.84 -4.70
N LEU A 306 -5.73 -21.72 -4.28
CA LEU A 306 -6.30 -20.38 -4.45
C LEU A 306 -6.51 -20.01 -5.93
N ARG A 307 -5.62 -20.46 -6.85
CA ARG A 307 -5.77 -20.20 -8.30
C ARG A 307 -6.88 -21.00 -8.95
N GLN A 308 -7.22 -22.15 -8.39
CA GLN A 308 -8.23 -23.07 -8.92
C GLN A 308 -9.53 -23.02 -8.13
N PHE A 309 -9.58 -22.27 -7.04
CA PHE A 309 -10.75 -22.20 -6.19
C PHE A 309 -11.92 -21.58 -6.94
N LYS A 310 -13.04 -22.31 -6.95
CA LYS A 310 -14.27 -21.90 -7.63
C LYS A 310 -15.28 -21.41 -6.60
N GLY A 311 -15.97 -20.32 -6.92
CA GLY A 311 -17.13 -19.88 -6.16
C GLY A 311 -18.35 -20.78 -6.37
N ALA A 312 -19.43 -20.47 -5.71
CA ALA A 312 -20.72 -21.19 -5.87
C ALA A 312 -21.24 -21.14 -7.32
N ASP A 313 -20.88 -20.10 -8.09
CA ASP A 313 -21.19 -19.94 -9.51
C ASP A 313 -20.34 -20.82 -10.45
N GLY A 314 -19.43 -21.63 -9.89
CA GLY A 314 -18.52 -22.51 -10.64
C GLY A 314 -17.35 -21.80 -11.33
N LYS A 315 -17.25 -20.48 -11.27
CA LYS A 315 -16.13 -19.70 -11.82
C LYS A 315 -14.97 -19.61 -10.84
N VAL A 316 -13.76 -19.41 -11.37
CA VAL A 316 -12.58 -19.15 -10.53
C VAL A 316 -12.83 -17.87 -9.71
N ARG A 317 -12.73 -18.00 -8.39
CA ARG A 317 -13.03 -16.89 -7.46
C ARG A 317 -12.07 -15.71 -7.58
N PHE A 318 -10.79 -15.99 -7.84
CA PHE A 318 -9.76 -14.96 -7.87
C PHE A 318 -9.16 -14.79 -9.27
N SER A 319 -9.52 -13.73 -9.94
CA SER A 319 -9.04 -13.38 -11.29
C SER A 319 -7.74 -12.56 -11.26
N ALA A 320 -7.51 -11.83 -10.17
CA ALA A 320 -6.38 -10.90 -10.03
C ALA A 320 -5.10 -11.55 -9.47
N ILE A 321 -5.01 -12.89 -9.42
CA ILE A 321 -3.81 -13.58 -8.94
C ILE A 321 -2.73 -13.60 -10.02
N LYS A 322 -1.66 -12.78 -9.82
CA LYS A 322 -0.46 -12.79 -10.66
C LYS A 322 0.82 -12.71 -9.82
N GLY A 323 1.83 -13.48 -10.18
CA GLY A 323 3.15 -13.45 -9.53
C GLY A 323 3.13 -13.95 -8.07
N ASN A 324 3.92 -13.31 -7.21
CA ASN A 324 3.97 -13.57 -5.77
C ASN A 324 2.71 -13.01 -5.08
N VAL A 325 1.82 -13.90 -4.69
CA VAL A 325 0.53 -13.52 -4.08
C VAL A 325 0.72 -13.04 -2.66
N ASN A 326 0.17 -11.86 -2.37
CA ASN A 326 -0.01 -11.34 -1.01
C ASN A 326 -1.49 -11.46 -0.63
N LEU A 327 -1.79 -11.90 0.59
CA LEU A 327 -3.17 -12.16 1.03
C LEU A 327 -4.07 -10.94 0.90
N TYR A 328 -3.59 -9.73 1.22
CA TYR A 328 -4.41 -8.52 1.13
C TYR A 328 -5.03 -8.33 -0.27
N ARG A 329 -4.36 -8.74 -1.35
CA ARG A 329 -4.89 -8.64 -2.72
C ARG A 329 -6.10 -9.53 -2.94
N LEU A 330 -6.08 -10.74 -2.37
CA LEU A 330 -7.21 -11.66 -2.41
C LEU A 330 -8.39 -11.11 -1.61
N TYR A 331 -8.10 -10.55 -0.44
CA TYR A 331 -9.12 -9.90 0.38
C TYR A 331 -9.73 -8.68 -0.32
N MET A 332 -8.93 -7.87 -1.04
CA MET A 332 -9.46 -6.77 -1.84
C MET A 332 -10.43 -7.27 -2.91
N GLU A 333 -10.03 -8.25 -3.72
CA GLU A 333 -10.92 -8.83 -4.72
C GLU A 333 -12.16 -9.46 -4.09
N ARG A 334 -11.99 -10.17 -2.96
CA ARG A 334 -13.10 -10.78 -2.24
C ARG A 334 -14.06 -9.74 -1.65
N SER A 335 -13.57 -8.65 -1.10
CA SER A 335 -14.40 -7.56 -0.57
C SER A 335 -15.33 -6.96 -1.63
N LEU A 336 -14.82 -6.80 -2.86
CA LEU A 336 -15.65 -6.35 -3.99
C LEU A 336 -16.74 -7.37 -4.37
N GLN A 337 -16.42 -8.67 -4.32
CA GLN A 337 -17.36 -9.75 -4.61
C GLN A 337 -18.44 -9.91 -3.53
N LEU A 338 -18.10 -9.60 -2.28
CA LEU A 338 -19.05 -9.71 -1.16
C LEU A 338 -20.03 -8.54 -1.13
N SER A 339 -19.58 -7.35 -1.47
CA SER A 339 -20.39 -6.14 -1.36
C SER A 339 -21.45 -6.04 -2.44
N GLN A 340 -22.60 -5.47 -2.09
CA GLN A 340 -23.70 -5.19 -3.01
C GLN A 340 -23.28 -4.16 -4.07
N ARG A 341 -23.99 -4.12 -5.20
CA ARG A 341 -23.84 -3.05 -6.17
C ARG A 341 -24.21 -1.70 -5.52
N GLY A 342 -23.36 -0.68 -5.72
CA GLY A 342 -23.46 0.59 -5.01
C GLY A 342 -22.93 0.56 -3.57
N GLY A 343 -22.58 -0.62 -3.06
CA GLY A 343 -21.93 -0.77 -1.76
C GLY A 343 -20.53 -0.17 -1.76
N ARG A 344 -20.09 0.32 -0.61
CA ARG A 344 -18.84 1.03 -0.42
C ARG A 344 -17.81 0.17 0.30
N VAL A 345 -16.61 0.13 -0.24
CA VAL A 345 -15.49 -0.66 0.30
C VAL A 345 -14.34 0.26 0.66
N ARG A 346 -13.84 0.18 1.91
CA ARG A 346 -12.66 0.91 2.39
C ARG A 346 -11.66 -0.07 2.95
N LEU A 347 -10.47 -0.10 2.36
CA LEU A 347 -9.44 -1.08 2.73
C LEU A 347 -8.11 -0.42 3.06
N VAL A 348 -7.57 -0.76 4.23
CA VAL A 348 -6.24 -0.33 4.67
C VAL A 348 -5.22 -1.35 4.18
N VAL A 349 -4.41 -0.98 3.19
CA VAL A 349 -3.52 -1.88 2.45
C VAL A 349 -2.11 -1.31 2.27
N PRO A 350 -1.11 -2.14 1.92
CA PRO A 350 0.21 -1.63 1.53
C PRO A 350 0.14 -0.75 0.28
N SER A 351 0.85 0.39 0.30
CA SER A 351 0.91 1.33 -0.84
C SER A 351 1.50 0.71 -2.11
N SER A 352 2.17 -0.42 -2.01
CA SER A 352 2.71 -1.17 -3.16
C SER A 352 1.61 -1.58 -4.16
N VAL A 353 0.35 -1.75 -3.70
CA VAL A 353 -0.80 -2.04 -4.60
C VAL A 353 -0.98 -0.97 -5.67
N LEU A 354 -0.64 0.27 -5.36
CA LEU A 354 -0.83 1.42 -6.25
C LEU A 354 0.07 1.36 -7.48
N ARG A 355 1.25 0.71 -7.40
CA ARG A 355 2.29 0.80 -8.43
C ARG A 355 2.93 -0.52 -8.84
N GLU A 356 2.95 -1.56 -7.98
CA GLU A 356 3.56 -2.84 -8.34
C GLU A 356 2.95 -3.48 -9.59
N LYS A 357 3.80 -3.97 -10.51
CA LYS A 357 3.39 -4.68 -11.74
C LYS A 357 2.49 -5.90 -11.45
N SER A 358 2.76 -6.59 -10.36
CA SER A 358 1.97 -7.76 -9.93
C SER A 358 0.55 -7.42 -9.46
N SER A 359 0.25 -6.15 -9.16
CA SER A 359 -1.08 -5.65 -8.78
C SER A 359 -1.90 -5.11 -9.95
N LEU A 360 -1.34 -5.13 -11.18
CA LEU A 360 -2.03 -4.63 -12.37
C LEU A 360 -3.42 -5.28 -12.58
N PRO A 361 -3.60 -6.61 -12.50
CA PRO A 361 -4.94 -7.19 -12.69
C PRO A 361 -5.95 -6.70 -11.65
N LEU A 362 -5.50 -6.46 -10.42
CA LEU A 362 -6.36 -5.92 -9.37
C LEU A 362 -6.74 -4.46 -9.66
N ARG A 363 -5.78 -3.61 -10.07
CA ARG A 363 -6.10 -2.23 -10.45
C ARG A 363 -7.04 -2.15 -11.64
N LYS A 364 -6.89 -3.04 -12.64
CA LYS A 364 -7.88 -3.17 -13.73
C LYS A 364 -9.27 -3.49 -13.21
N LEU A 365 -9.39 -4.43 -12.27
CA LEU A 365 -10.66 -4.77 -11.65
C LEU A 365 -11.27 -3.57 -10.92
N LEU A 366 -10.46 -2.77 -10.21
CA LEU A 366 -10.90 -1.57 -9.50
C LEU A 366 -11.43 -0.50 -10.47
N VAL A 367 -10.76 -0.29 -11.62
CA VAL A 367 -11.08 0.80 -12.55
C VAL A 367 -12.13 0.41 -13.59
N GLU A 368 -12.07 -0.82 -14.10
CA GLU A 368 -12.87 -1.25 -15.25
C GLU A 368 -14.23 -1.85 -14.87
N SER A 369 -14.34 -2.38 -13.65
CA SER A 369 -15.54 -3.07 -13.15
C SER A 369 -16.14 -2.43 -11.89
N ASN A 370 -15.41 -1.48 -11.28
CA ASN A 370 -15.84 -0.77 -10.09
C ASN A 370 -15.44 0.70 -10.20
N ASN A 371 -16.02 1.56 -9.36
CA ASN A 371 -15.59 2.93 -9.23
C ASN A 371 -14.55 3.04 -8.10
N TRP A 372 -13.29 3.05 -8.45
CA TRP A 372 -12.22 3.37 -7.53
C TRP A 372 -12.22 4.88 -7.27
N ASP A 373 -12.98 5.28 -6.26
CA ASP A 373 -13.33 6.68 -5.99
C ASP A 373 -12.23 7.46 -5.27
N SER A 374 -11.48 6.79 -4.40
CA SER A 374 -10.46 7.49 -3.59
C SER A 374 -9.27 6.63 -3.19
N VAL A 375 -8.15 7.32 -2.99
CA VAL A 375 -6.93 6.79 -2.37
C VAL A 375 -6.43 7.78 -1.33
N TRP A 376 -6.11 7.29 -0.14
CA TRP A 376 -5.31 8.03 0.82
C TRP A 376 -3.89 7.48 0.83
N SER A 377 -2.90 8.34 0.73
CA SER A 377 -1.49 8.00 0.86
C SER A 377 -0.88 8.68 2.07
N PHE A 378 0.12 8.03 2.67
CA PHE A 378 0.84 8.52 3.84
C PHE A 378 2.33 8.55 3.55
N PRO A 379 3.14 9.38 4.26
CA PRO A 379 4.58 9.37 4.13
C PRO A 379 5.17 7.96 4.32
N GLU A 380 6.23 7.62 3.59
CA GLU A 380 6.84 6.28 3.64
C GLU A 380 7.49 5.96 4.98
N ASP A 381 7.94 6.97 5.70
CA ASP A 381 8.44 6.85 7.07
C ASP A 381 7.32 6.84 8.12
N SER A 382 6.07 6.65 7.69
CA SER A 382 4.89 6.55 8.58
C SER A 382 4.95 5.34 9.54
N ARG A 383 6.16 4.91 9.91
CA ARG A 383 6.44 4.06 11.09
C ARG A 383 5.66 4.51 12.32
N LEU A 384 5.30 5.79 12.34
CA LEU A 384 4.46 6.42 13.35
C LEU A 384 3.01 5.90 13.35
N LEU A 385 2.49 5.43 12.20
CA LEU A 385 1.10 4.94 12.11
C LEU A 385 0.98 3.43 12.30
N PHE A 386 1.99 2.65 11.88
CA PHE A 386 1.83 1.19 11.77
C PHE A 386 3.05 0.37 12.25
N GLY A 387 4.04 0.97 12.87
CA GLY A 387 5.22 0.27 13.41
C GLY A 387 6.08 -0.48 12.37
N GLY A 388 5.74 -0.41 11.08
CA GLY A 388 6.40 -1.11 9.98
C GLY A 388 7.15 -0.17 9.03
N SER A 389 8.06 -0.73 8.23
CA SER A 389 8.78 -0.03 7.16
C SER A 389 8.03 0.01 5.83
N GLN A 390 6.76 -0.39 5.81
CA GLN A 390 5.96 -0.50 4.60
C GLN A 390 4.97 0.65 4.51
N GLY A 391 4.94 1.35 3.38
CA GLY A 391 3.98 2.41 3.11
C GLY A 391 2.54 1.89 3.17
N VAL A 392 1.63 2.73 3.64
CA VAL A 392 0.21 2.42 3.86
C VAL A 392 -0.65 3.30 2.96
N SER A 393 -1.76 2.74 2.49
CA SER A 393 -2.80 3.48 1.77
C SER A 393 -4.18 3.02 2.22
N VAL A 394 -5.16 3.92 2.14
CA VAL A 394 -6.58 3.55 2.22
C VAL A 394 -7.15 3.60 0.80
N ILE A 395 -7.76 2.51 0.38
CA ILE A 395 -8.42 2.39 -0.92
C ILE A 395 -9.92 2.52 -0.71
N GLY A 396 -10.54 3.43 -1.45
CA GLY A 396 -11.97 3.63 -1.46
C GLY A 396 -12.59 3.21 -2.80
N VAL A 397 -13.63 2.39 -2.77
CA VAL A 397 -14.27 1.84 -3.97
C VAL A 397 -15.79 1.81 -3.77
N THR A 398 -16.53 2.19 -4.80
CA THR A 398 -17.96 1.92 -4.94
C THR A 398 -18.15 0.77 -5.94
N VAL A 399 -18.88 -0.28 -5.55
CA VAL A 399 -19.00 -1.52 -6.33
C VAL A 399 -19.96 -1.38 -7.50
N GLY A 400 -19.56 -1.88 -8.66
CA GLY A 400 -20.43 -2.08 -9.82
C GLY A 400 -20.54 -0.91 -10.80
N GLU A 401 -19.69 0.11 -10.66
CA GLU A 401 -19.58 1.24 -11.59
C GLU A 401 -18.15 1.30 -12.17
N LYS A 402 -17.95 1.99 -13.30
CA LYS A 402 -16.60 2.24 -13.82
C LYS A 402 -16.04 3.52 -13.22
N THR A 403 -14.72 3.55 -13.02
CA THR A 403 -14.02 4.75 -12.55
C THR A 403 -13.89 5.76 -13.71
N ASP A 404 -14.42 6.96 -13.52
CA ASP A 404 -14.21 8.09 -14.42
C ASP A 404 -13.07 8.99 -13.89
N VAL A 405 -13.09 9.26 -12.60
CA VAL A 405 -12.08 10.06 -11.91
C VAL A 405 -11.70 9.38 -10.60
N LEU A 406 -10.40 9.25 -10.34
CA LEU A 406 -9.86 8.85 -9.04
C LEU A 406 -9.31 10.07 -8.31
N THR A 407 -9.81 10.32 -7.10
CA THR A 407 -9.24 11.35 -6.21
C THR A 407 -8.17 10.73 -5.29
N SER A 408 -6.93 11.22 -5.40
CA SER A 408 -5.82 10.76 -4.55
C SER A 408 -5.42 11.84 -3.56
N PHE A 409 -5.57 11.54 -2.26
CA PHE A 409 -5.23 12.43 -1.16
C PHE A 409 -3.88 12.09 -0.58
N GLY A 410 -3.10 13.12 -0.28
CA GLY A 410 -1.83 12.95 0.43
C GLY A 410 -0.57 13.39 -0.30
N PRO A 411 0.57 13.11 0.31
CA PRO A 411 0.78 12.39 1.59
C PRO A 411 0.11 13.07 2.78
N LEU A 412 -0.75 12.33 3.49
CA LEU A 412 -1.55 12.86 4.60
C LEU A 412 -0.78 12.83 5.92
N LEU A 413 -0.96 13.88 6.72
CA LEU A 413 -0.44 14.04 8.07
C LEU A 413 -1.60 14.10 9.08
N SER A 414 -1.26 14.10 10.38
CA SER A 414 -2.28 14.18 11.44
C SER A 414 -3.18 15.41 11.35
N ASP A 415 -2.64 16.52 10.89
CA ASP A 415 -3.34 17.80 10.84
C ASP A 415 -4.32 17.90 9.64
N ASP A 416 -4.26 16.94 8.73
CA ASP A 416 -5.23 16.81 7.63
C ASP A 416 -6.55 16.16 8.07
N PHE A 417 -6.68 15.81 9.36
CA PHE A 417 -7.88 15.17 9.90
C PHE A 417 -8.53 16.03 10.98
N SER A 418 -9.82 16.28 10.83
CA SER A 418 -10.64 16.95 11.85
C SER A 418 -11.34 15.90 12.72
N PRO A 419 -11.29 16.03 14.06
CA PRO A 419 -12.03 15.13 14.94
C PRO A 419 -13.53 15.13 14.61
N GLY A 420 -14.12 13.94 14.47
CA GLY A 420 -15.54 13.76 14.18
C GLY A 420 -15.99 14.08 12.73
N ARG A 421 -15.06 14.47 11.84
CA ARG A 421 -15.43 14.84 10.44
C ARG A 421 -14.62 14.16 9.34
N GLY A 422 -13.47 13.56 9.66
CA GLY A 422 -12.58 12.95 8.67
C GLY A 422 -11.58 13.94 8.08
N LEU A 423 -11.32 13.88 6.77
CA LEU A 423 -10.38 14.78 6.08
C LEU A 423 -10.87 16.24 6.09
N VAL A 424 -9.96 17.16 6.33
CA VAL A 424 -10.22 18.60 6.16
C VAL A 424 -10.25 18.98 4.67
N SER A 425 -10.93 20.09 4.35
CA SER A 425 -11.04 20.59 2.96
C SER A 425 -9.68 20.95 2.35
N GLU A 426 -8.72 21.36 3.17
CA GLU A 426 -7.38 21.79 2.77
C GLU A 426 -6.40 20.60 2.62
N ALA A 427 -6.84 19.37 2.89
CA ALA A 427 -6.01 18.19 2.71
C ALA A 427 -5.49 18.10 1.27
N PRO A 428 -4.18 17.86 1.06
CA PRO A 428 -3.61 17.85 -0.29
C PRO A 428 -4.20 16.69 -1.11
N PHE A 429 -4.64 16.98 -2.33
CA PHE A 429 -5.14 15.98 -3.26
C PHE A 429 -4.79 16.30 -4.71
N PHE A 430 -4.99 15.33 -5.59
CA PHE A 430 -5.00 15.47 -7.05
C PHE A 430 -5.97 14.46 -7.64
N GLU A 431 -6.41 14.72 -8.86
CA GLU A 431 -7.35 13.86 -9.57
C GLU A 431 -6.69 13.20 -10.78
N LEU A 432 -7.10 11.98 -11.05
CA LEU A 432 -6.69 11.20 -12.21
C LEU A 432 -7.94 10.90 -13.05
N GLU A 433 -8.12 11.67 -14.10
CA GLU A 433 -9.17 11.41 -15.10
C GLU A 433 -8.81 10.16 -15.92
N ARG A 434 -9.78 9.32 -16.18
CA ARG A 434 -9.61 8.00 -16.80
C ARG A 434 -8.81 8.02 -18.11
N GLY A 435 -9.09 8.97 -19.02
CA GLY A 435 -8.43 9.07 -20.31
C GLY A 435 -6.93 9.33 -20.22
N PRO A 436 -6.53 10.50 -19.68
CA PRO A 436 -5.12 10.82 -19.43
C PRO A 436 -4.41 9.77 -18.56
N TRP A 437 -5.03 9.32 -17.51
CA TRP A 437 -4.45 8.31 -16.62
C TRP A 437 -4.16 6.99 -17.34
N SER A 438 -5.08 6.55 -18.21
CA SER A 438 -4.86 5.36 -19.04
C SER A 438 -3.63 5.51 -19.94
N SER A 439 -3.51 6.64 -20.63
CA SER A 439 -2.38 6.96 -21.51
C SER A 439 -1.07 7.01 -20.74
N TRP A 440 -1.00 7.78 -19.66
CA TRP A 440 0.22 7.94 -18.86
C TRP A 440 0.77 6.64 -18.27
N THR A 441 -0.09 5.66 -18.05
CA THR A 441 0.26 4.41 -17.38
C THR A 441 0.20 3.19 -18.29
N ASP A 442 0.00 3.37 -19.59
CA ASP A 442 -0.24 2.27 -20.53
C ASP A 442 -1.34 1.31 -20.04
N ALA A 443 -2.45 1.88 -19.57
CA ALA A 443 -3.56 1.18 -18.94
C ALA A 443 -3.16 0.26 -17.76
N SER A 444 -2.04 0.55 -17.09
CA SER A 444 -1.66 -0.16 -15.87
C SER A 444 -2.39 0.37 -14.63
N TRP A 445 -3.02 1.55 -14.75
CA TRP A 445 -3.77 2.22 -13.69
C TRP A 445 -2.96 2.42 -12.41
N ALA A 446 -1.66 2.65 -12.56
CA ALA A 446 -0.81 3.00 -11.44
C ALA A 446 -1.15 4.40 -10.91
N VAL A 447 -1.06 4.61 -9.60
CA VAL A 447 -1.29 5.91 -8.98
C VAL A 447 0.06 6.53 -8.63
N PRO A 448 0.41 7.70 -9.13
CA PRO A 448 1.70 8.32 -8.89
C PRO A 448 1.83 8.78 -7.43
N LYS A 449 3.07 8.81 -6.97
CA LYS A 449 3.45 9.38 -5.67
C LYS A 449 3.78 10.86 -5.88
N ILE A 450 2.92 11.72 -5.40
CA ILE A 450 3.09 13.16 -5.54
C ILE A 450 3.56 13.76 -4.21
N PRO A 451 4.62 14.59 -4.18
CA PRO A 451 5.11 15.25 -2.97
C PRO A 451 4.04 16.16 -2.33
N ARG A 452 4.16 16.37 -1.01
CA ARG A 452 3.29 17.28 -0.28
C ARG A 452 3.66 18.75 -0.50
N ASP A 453 4.95 19.06 -0.55
CA ASP A 453 5.43 20.42 -0.81
C ASP A 453 4.91 20.94 -2.15
N ALA A 454 4.44 22.18 -2.18
CA ALA A 454 3.81 22.77 -3.36
C ALA A 454 4.76 22.92 -4.56
N SER A 455 6.03 23.26 -4.31
CA SER A 455 7.04 23.42 -5.36
C SER A 455 7.41 22.06 -5.95
N ASP A 456 7.73 21.08 -5.11
CA ASP A 456 8.08 19.73 -5.54
C ASP A 456 6.89 19.04 -6.22
N ARG A 457 5.67 19.29 -5.75
CA ARG A 457 4.43 18.84 -6.38
C ARG A 457 4.31 19.37 -7.81
N SER A 458 4.45 20.69 -8.00
CA SER A 458 4.38 21.32 -9.32
C SER A 458 5.44 20.79 -10.27
N ARG A 459 6.68 20.61 -9.80
CA ARG A 459 7.79 20.04 -10.58
C ARG A 459 7.49 18.59 -10.98
N THR A 460 7.00 17.79 -10.04
CA THR A 460 6.67 16.37 -10.31
C THR A 460 5.51 16.24 -11.32
N LEU A 461 4.46 17.04 -11.18
CA LEU A 461 3.33 17.03 -12.11
C LEU A 461 3.75 17.53 -13.49
N ALA A 462 4.60 18.57 -13.57
CA ALA A 462 5.16 19.05 -14.83
C ALA A 462 6.01 17.97 -15.51
N ALA A 463 6.88 17.28 -14.77
CA ALA A 463 7.68 16.16 -15.28
C ALA A 463 6.79 15.03 -15.83
N ILE A 464 5.72 14.67 -15.12
CA ILE A 464 4.75 13.67 -15.59
C ILE A 464 4.09 14.12 -16.89
N GLY A 465 3.62 15.38 -16.97
CA GLY A 465 2.97 15.91 -18.16
C GLY A 465 3.90 16.01 -19.36
N ASN A 466 5.14 16.48 -19.16
CA ASN A 466 6.12 16.66 -20.24
C ASN A 466 6.62 15.34 -20.83
N LEU A 467 6.67 14.30 -20.00
CA LEU A 467 7.22 12.99 -20.37
C LEU A 467 6.14 11.96 -20.77
N ALA A 468 4.86 12.27 -20.55
CA ALA A 468 3.76 11.32 -20.73
C ALA A 468 3.70 10.73 -22.15
N ASP A 469 3.88 11.59 -23.15
CA ASP A 469 3.76 11.24 -24.58
C ASP A 469 5.10 10.80 -25.21
N LYS A 470 6.17 10.75 -24.42
CA LYS A 470 7.48 10.28 -24.93
C LYS A 470 7.49 8.76 -25.09
N PRO A 471 8.20 8.23 -26.11
CA PRO A 471 8.35 6.81 -26.30
C PRO A 471 9.03 6.15 -25.08
N ARG A 472 8.73 4.89 -24.83
CA ARG A 472 9.37 4.15 -23.73
C ARG A 472 10.77 3.70 -24.12
N LEU A 473 11.68 3.61 -23.14
CA LEU A 473 13.10 3.30 -23.38
C LEU A 473 13.31 2.03 -24.22
N VAL A 474 12.46 1.01 -24.06
CA VAL A 474 12.53 -0.26 -24.82
C VAL A 474 11.51 -0.36 -25.97
N GLU A 475 10.83 0.73 -26.31
CA GLU A 475 9.84 0.73 -27.36
C GLU A 475 10.51 0.63 -28.75
N GLU A 476 10.05 -0.29 -29.58
CA GLU A 476 10.59 -0.53 -30.92
C GLU A 476 10.34 0.68 -31.85
N GLY A 477 11.31 0.96 -32.71
CA GLY A 477 11.24 2.08 -33.66
C GLY A 477 11.57 3.45 -33.07
N THR A 478 12.03 3.51 -31.82
CA THR A 478 12.51 4.74 -31.18
C THR A 478 14.01 4.94 -31.37
N GLY A 479 14.54 6.12 -31.02
CA GLY A 479 15.93 6.50 -31.26
C GLY A 479 17.00 5.57 -30.72
N LEU A 480 16.70 4.72 -29.72
CA LEU A 480 17.61 3.72 -29.19
C LEU A 480 17.24 2.27 -29.61
N ASN A 481 16.11 2.09 -30.26
CA ASN A 481 15.61 0.77 -30.68
C ASN A 481 15.29 0.76 -32.17
N PRO A 482 16.30 0.78 -33.06
CA PRO A 482 16.08 0.66 -34.50
C PRO A 482 15.46 -0.71 -34.78
N GLY A 483 14.45 -0.73 -35.63
CA GLY A 483 13.59 -1.87 -35.87
C GLY A 483 14.30 -3.22 -35.94
N GLY A 484 13.76 -4.20 -35.17
CA GLY A 484 14.22 -5.59 -35.13
C GLY A 484 15.09 -6.00 -33.94
N ARG A 485 15.66 -5.07 -33.17
CA ARG A 485 16.37 -5.37 -31.93
C ARG A 485 16.07 -4.27 -30.91
N SER A 486 15.58 -4.68 -29.73
CA SER A 486 15.28 -3.74 -28.64
C SER A 486 16.33 -3.81 -27.55
N ILE A 487 16.58 -2.69 -26.89
CA ILE A 487 17.32 -2.59 -25.64
C ILE A 487 16.72 -3.57 -24.61
N LYS A 488 17.56 -4.23 -23.88
CA LYS A 488 17.16 -5.07 -22.74
C LYS A 488 17.71 -4.50 -21.46
N VAL A 489 16.92 -4.46 -20.42
CA VAL A 489 17.38 -4.13 -19.08
C VAL A 489 17.75 -5.41 -18.35
N ARG A 490 18.97 -5.51 -17.92
CA ARG A 490 19.52 -6.68 -17.21
C ARG A 490 20.03 -6.30 -15.84
N VAL A 491 20.09 -7.29 -14.95
CA VAL A 491 20.74 -7.19 -13.64
C VAL A 491 22.16 -7.70 -13.78
N GLY A 492 23.09 -7.16 -13.01
CA GLY A 492 24.47 -7.64 -12.96
C GLY A 492 24.55 -9.13 -12.64
N GLU A 493 25.50 -9.79 -13.24
CA GLU A 493 25.57 -11.27 -13.38
C GLU A 493 25.88 -11.97 -12.04
N VAL A 494 26.49 -11.28 -11.08
CA VAL A 494 26.98 -11.89 -9.84
C VAL A 494 26.01 -11.66 -8.68
N GLU A 495 25.37 -12.74 -8.23
CA GLU A 495 24.61 -12.74 -6.99
C GLU A 495 25.50 -12.97 -5.78
N LYS A 496 25.59 -11.98 -4.89
CA LYS A 496 26.49 -11.98 -3.72
C LYS A 496 26.34 -13.23 -2.84
N SER A 497 25.12 -13.73 -2.68
CA SER A 497 24.86 -14.93 -1.86
C SER A 497 25.44 -16.21 -2.45
N MET A 498 25.51 -16.31 -3.77
CA MET A 498 26.05 -17.48 -4.48
C MET A 498 27.58 -17.44 -4.60
N TRP A 499 28.15 -16.26 -4.74
CA TRP A 499 29.55 -16.02 -5.02
C TRP A 499 30.31 -15.35 -3.86
N ALA A 500 29.88 -15.58 -2.62
CA ALA A 500 30.42 -14.92 -1.44
C ALA A 500 31.92 -15.21 -1.20
N LYS A 501 32.42 -16.34 -1.71
CA LYS A 501 33.84 -16.73 -1.58
C LYS A 501 34.78 -16.02 -2.56
N GLU A 502 34.24 -15.63 -3.70
CA GLU A 502 34.93 -14.97 -4.80
C GLU A 502 34.95 -13.44 -4.67
N ILE A 503 34.09 -12.90 -3.80
CA ILE A 503 34.01 -11.47 -3.51
C ILE A 503 34.88 -11.15 -2.29
N CYS A 504 35.71 -10.16 -2.41
CA CYS A 504 36.58 -9.70 -1.31
C CYS A 504 36.74 -8.17 -1.34
N ASP A 505 37.45 -7.62 -0.34
CA ASP A 505 37.71 -6.20 -0.27
C ASP A 505 38.82 -5.82 -1.29
N TRP A 506 38.72 -4.61 -1.84
CA TRP A 506 39.70 -4.10 -2.75
C TRP A 506 41.00 -3.75 -1.99
N THR A 507 42.09 -4.34 -2.38
CA THR A 507 43.43 -4.14 -1.75
C THR A 507 44.47 -3.58 -2.73
N GLY A 508 44.10 -3.36 -3.99
CA GLY A 508 45.05 -2.95 -5.04
C GLY A 508 46.02 -4.06 -5.51
N ASN A 509 45.83 -5.29 -5.05
CA ASN A 509 46.68 -6.40 -5.44
C ASN A 509 46.47 -6.80 -6.91
N ARG A 510 47.58 -7.22 -7.57
CA ARG A 510 47.53 -7.73 -8.96
C ARG A 510 46.61 -8.96 -9.05
N GLY A 511 45.79 -8.99 -10.08
CA GLY A 511 44.87 -10.11 -10.36
C GLY A 511 43.45 -9.96 -9.76
N LEU A 512 43.19 -8.91 -9.02
CA LEU A 512 41.84 -8.56 -8.62
C LEU A 512 41.11 -7.79 -9.76
N ILE A 513 39.86 -8.14 -9.99
CA ILE A 513 39.00 -7.46 -10.95
C ILE A 513 38.03 -6.53 -10.17
N PRO A 514 37.74 -5.29 -10.63
CA PRO A 514 36.79 -4.42 -9.99
C PRO A 514 35.39 -5.05 -9.96
N PHE A 515 34.79 -5.17 -8.77
CA PHE A 515 33.43 -5.66 -8.56
C PHE A 515 32.50 -4.51 -8.23
N ILE A 516 31.64 -4.14 -9.18
CA ILE A 516 30.79 -2.95 -9.13
C ILE A 516 29.43 -3.28 -8.48
N ARG A 517 29.03 -2.47 -7.51
CA ARG A 517 27.76 -2.54 -6.78
C ARG A 517 27.07 -1.18 -6.78
N SER A 518 25.78 -1.12 -6.38
CA SER A 518 25.05 0.15 -6.24
C SER A 518 25.81 1.21 -5.42
N ALA A 519 26.53 0.81 -4.38
CA ALA A 519 27.28 1.73 -3.53
C ALA A 519 28.40 2.49 -4.28
N HIS A 520 28.88 1.99 -5.42
CA HIS A 520 29.89 2.62 -6.24
C HIS A 520 29.33 3.62 -7.25
N ILE A 521 28.02 3.67 -7.42
CA ILE A 521 27.35 4.59 -8.33
C ILE A 521 26.82 5.76 -7.50
N VAL A 522 27.36 6.95 -7.71
CA VAL A 522 26.97 8.15 -6.95
C VAL A 522 26.63 9.30 -7.89
N PHE A 523 25.73 10.18 -7.46
CA PHE A 523 25.42 11.42 -8.20
C PHE A 523 26.28 12.55 -7.63
N LYS A 524 27.06 13.19 -8.49
CA LYS A 524 27.96 14.28 -8.10
C LYS A 524 28.08 15.29 -9.25
N ASP A 525 28.03 16.55 -8.93
CA ASP A 525 28.23 17.67 -9.90
C ASP A 525 27.32 17.58 -11.15
N GLY A 526 26.05 17.15 -10.96
CA GLY A 526 25.06 17.03 -12.04
C GLY A 526 25.13 15.74 -12.85
N MET A 527 26.04 14.83 -12.55
CA MET A 527 26.19 13.57 -13.29
C MET A 527 26.35 12.35 -12.37
N GLY A 528 26.07 11.18 -12.91
CA GLY A 528 26.38 9.92 -12.24
C GLY A 528 27.83 9.53 -12.49
N VAL A 529 28.55 9.27 -11.42
CA VAL A 529 29.94 8.89 -11.45
C VAL A 529 30.16 7.53 -10.77
N LEU A 530 31.14 6.78 -11.33
CA LEU A 530 31.57 5.53 -10.75
C LEU A 530 32.69 5.81 -9.73
N ARG A 531 32.40 5.58 -8.44
CA ARG A 531 33.37 5.70 -7.36
C ARG A 531 33.80 4.30 -6.88
N HIS A 532 34.88 3.84 -7.43
CA HIS A 532 35.47 2.55 -7.05
C HIS A 532 36.94 2.71 -6.79
N PRO A 533 37.51 2.07 -5.75
CA PRO A 533 38.94 2.24 -5.37
C PRO A 533 39.94 1.99 -6.48
N SER A 534 39.58 1.20 -7.50
CA SER A 534 40.47 0.93 -8.65
C SER A 534 40.60 2.09 -9.62
N PHE A 535 39.69 3.04 -9.60
CA PHE A 535 39.63 4.18 -10.55
C PHE A 535 39.91 5.53 -9.87
N GLU A 536 39.97 5.57 -8.55
CA GLU A 536 40.19 6.80 -7.80
C GLU A 536 41.66 6.99 -7.46
N SER A 537 42.14 8.21 -7.65
CA SER A 537 43.51 8.60 -7.24
C SER A 537 43.56 9.05 -5.78
N GLU A 538 42.41 9.37 -5.18
CA GLU A 538 42.28 9.79 -3.79
C GLU A 538 41.78 8.66 -2.87
N PRO A 539 42.01 8.73 -1.54
CA PRO A 539 41.50 7.73 -0.62
C PRO A 539 39.98 7.62 -0.68
N VAL A 540 39.50 6.43 -0.97
CA VAL A 540 38.07 6.11 -1.01
C VAL A 540 37.59 5.70 0.39
N ARG A 541 36.35 5.91 0.72
CA ARG A 541 35.79 5.50 2.01
C ARG A 541 35.92 3.99 2.21
N GLU A 542 36.19 3.55 3.43
CA GLU A 542 36.34 2.13 3.78
C GLU A 542 35.14 1.27 3.31
N LEU A 543 33.93 1.83 3.39
CA LEU A 543 32.70 1.19 2.91
C LEU A 543 32.71 0.90 1.39
N GLU A 544 33.36 1.74 0.59
CA GLU A 544 33.45 1.57 -0.86
C GLU A 544 34.47 0.48 -1.23
N SER A 545 35.48 0.24 -0.39
CA SER A 545 36.48 -0.84 -0.55
C SER A 545 35.93 -2.21 -0.15
N ARG A 546 34.96 -2.28 0.74
CA ARG A 546 34.38 -3.55 1.22
C ARG A 546 33.62 -4.30 0.13
N ASN A 547 33.94 -5.57 -0.08
CA ASN A 547 33.30 -6.43 -1.07
C ASN A 547 33.28 -5.79 -2.47
N SER A 548 34.40 -5.16 -2.89
CA SER A 548 34.51 -4.46 -4.17
C SER A 548 35.56 -5.04 -5.10
N ALA A 549 36.10 -6.22 -4.78
CA ALA A 549 37.01 -6.97 -5.62
C ALA A 549 36.42 -8.35 -5.95
N TRP A 550 36.72 -8.80 -7.17
CA TRP A 550 36.40 -10.11 -7.70
C TRP A 550 37.68 -10.92 -7.95
N LYS A 551 37.72 -12.14 -7.46
CA LYS A 551 38.80 -13.12 -7.67
C LYS A 551 38.34 -14.41 -8.32
N GLY A 552 37.07 -14.45 -8.80
CA GLY A 552 36.51 -15.57 -9.53
C GLY A 552 36.89 -15.58 -11.02
N PRO A 553 36.20 -16.34 -11.85
CA PRO A 553 36.48 -16.45 -13.27
C PRO A 553 36.56 -15.11 -14.01
N VAL A 554 37.55 -14.96 -14.89
CA VAL A 554 37.83 -13.72 -15.65
C VAL A 554 36.77 -13.50 -16.75
N ASP A 555 36.20 -14.57 -17.28
CA ASP A 555 35.13 -14.57 -18.27
C ASP A 555 33.82 -13.92 -17.77
N MET A 556 33.70 -13.66 -16.45
CA MET A 556 32.60 -12.89 -15.85
C MET A 556 32.78 -11.38 -16.04
N SER A 557 33.94 -10.89 -16.49
CA SER A 557 34.15 -9.48 -16.77
C SER A 557 33.37 -9.04 -18.03
N VAL A 558 32.93 -7.79 -18.04
CA VAL A 558 32.02 -7.28 -19.06
C VAL A 558 32.65 -6.17 -19.89
N PRO A 559 32.15 -5.92 -21.14
CA PRO A 559 32.52 -4.72 -21.89
C PRO A 559 32.03 -3.44 -21.19
N ALA A 560 32.45 -2.27 -21.66
CA ALA A 560 31.95 -1.00 -21.18
C ALA A 560 30.42 -0.93 -21.27
N ARG A 561 29.76 -0.50 -20.17
CA ARG A 561 28.30 -0.48 -20.05
C ARG A 561 27.80 0.75 -19.30
N ILE A 562 26.59 1.15 -19.64
CA ILE A 562 25.82 2.11 -18.85
C ILE A 562 25.02 1.36 -17.79
N VAL A 563 25.17 1.77 -16.57
CA VAL A 563 24.61 1.08 -15.39
C VAL A 563 23.79 2.01 -14.51
N CYS A 564 22.81 1.47 -13.81
CA CYS A 564 21.99 2.17 -12.84
C CYS A 564 21.96 1.41 -11.51
N GLN A 565 21.80 2.14 -10.40
CA GLN A 565 21.54 1.53 -9.10
C GLN A 565 20.23 0.73 -9.14
N ALA A 566 20.28 -0.55 -8.79
CA ALA A 566 19.07 -1.38 -8.65
C ALA A 566 18.45 -1.28 -7.23
N VAL A 567 19.21 -0.80 -6.25
CA VAL A 567 18.76 -0.61 -4.86
C VAL A 567 19.13 0.81 -4.42
N VAL A 568 18.12 1.59 -4.06
CA VAL A 568 18.29 2.99 -3.68
C VAL A 568 17.96 3.19 -2.21
N ASN A 569 18.72 4.05 -1.53
CA ASN A 569 18.38 4.46 -0.17
C ASN A 569 17.13 5.35 -0.23
N PRO A 570 16.09 5.08 0.58
CA PRO A 570 14.88 5.90 0.64
C PRO A 570 15.12 7.39 0.95
N GLN A 571 16.24 7.69 1.60
CA GLN A 571 16.66 9.06 1.95
C GLN A 571 17.54 9.73 0.89
N SER A 572 17.78 9.05 -0.24
CA SER A 572 18.57 9.63 -1.32
C SER A 572 17.80 10.72 -2.05
N ASP A 573 18.44 11.83 -2.34
CA ASP A 573 17.86 12.93 -3.12
C ASP A 573 17.52 12.49 -4.55
N ARG A 574 18.17 11.46 -5.05
CA ARG A 574 17.91 10.89 -6.37
C ARG A 574 17.57 9.41 -6.30
N ARG A 575 16.61 9.00 -7.14
CA ARG A 575 16.26 7.60 -7.36
C ARG A 575 17.02 6.99 -8.54
N LEU A 576 17.13 7.73 -9.64
CA LEU A 576 17.88 7.31 -10.82
C LEU A 576 19.27 7.91 -10.78
N VAL A 577 20.28 7.05 -10.79
CA VAL A 577 21.68 7.46 -10.97
C VAL A 577 22.32 6.50 -11.97
N TRP A 578 22.66 7.04 -13.13
CA TRP A 578 23.29 6.32 -14.23
C TRP A 578 24.77 6.70 -14.33
N ALA A 579 25.64 5.71 -14.46
CA ALA A 579 27.06 5.88 -14.64
C ALA A 579 27.60 4.94 -15.72
N VAL A 580 28.76 5.27 -16.27
CA VAL A 580 29.47 4.39 -17.18
C VAL A 580 30.46 3.52 -16.39
N VAL A 581 30.41 2.23 -16.62
CA VAL A 581 31.39 1.25 -16.10
C VAL A 581 32.30 0.86 -17.26
N PRO A 582 33.63 1.04 -17.14
CA PRO A 582 34.58 0.68 -18.18
C PRO A 582 34.62 -0.85 -18.35
N GLU A 583 35.24 -1.30 -19.46
CA GLU A 583 35.47 -2.73 -19.70
C GLU A 583 36.32 -3.36 -18.60
N GLY A 584 36.22 -4.67 -18.45
CA GLY A 584 37.03 -5.43 -17.51
C GLY A 584 36.52 -5.46 -16.08
N CYS A 585 35.32 -4.93 -15.81
CA CYS A 585 34.66 -4.98 -14.50
C CYS A 585 33.69 -6.16 -14.41
N VAL A 586 33.33 -6.56 -13.19
CA VAL A 586 32.28 -7.54 -12.90
C VAL A 586 31.13 -6.83 -12.17
N LEU A 587 29.89 -7.08 -12.60
CA LEU A 587 28.70 -6.41 -12.05
C LEU A 587 27.97 -7.29 -11.04
N GLY A 588 27.70 -6.74 -9.87
CA GLY A 588 26.86 -7.36 -8.86
C GLY A 588 25.36 -7.15 -9.12
N ASN A 589 24.53 -8.05 -8.61
CA ASN A 589 23.06 -8.03 -8.78
C ASN A 589 22.35 -6.83 -8.11
N SER A 590 23.07 -5.94 -7.47
CA SER A 590 22.54 -4.65 -6.99
C SER A 590 22.62 -3.53 -8.03
N VAL A 591 23.09 -3.83 -9.24
CA VAL A 591 23.24 -2.92 -10.37
C VAL A 591 22.41 -3.45 -11.52
N SER A 592 21.65 -2.58 -12.19
CA SER A 592 21.02 -2.86 -13.48
C SER A 592 21.79 -2.17 -14.60
N TYR A 593 21.76 -2.75 -15.81
CA TYR A 593 22.42 -2.16 -16.97
C TYR A 593 21.58 -2.26 -18.24
N LEU A 594 21.86 -1.39 -19.21
CA LEU A 594 21.28 -1.46 -20.54
C LEU A 594 22.14 -2.38 -21.41
N ASP A 595 21.56 -3.45 -21.91
CA ASP A 595 22.13 -4.32 -22.92
C ASP A 595 21.74 -3.72 -24.29
N LEU A 596 22.65 -2.90 -24.83
CA LEU A 596 22.44 -2.13 -26.06
C LEU A 596 22.68 -3.03 -27.28
N PRO A 597 21.85 -2.93 -28.34
CA PRO A 597 22.14 -3.55 -29.63
C PRO A 597 23.47 -3.09 -30.23
N ASP A 598 24.08 -3.95 -31.05
CA ASP A 598 25.37 -3.65 -31.71
C ASP A 598 25.27 -2.36 -32.57
N GLU A 599 24.15 -2.16 -33.24
CA GLU A 599 23.90 -0.98 -34.06
C GLU A 599 23.95 0.32 -33.24
N VAL A 600 23.40 0.28 -32.01
CA VAL A 600 23.44 1.43 -31.08
C VAL A 600 24.86 1.70 -30.61
N THR A 601 25.60 0.66 -30.25
CA THR A 601 26.99 0.80 -29.76
C THR A 601 27.91 1.31 -30.88
N VAL A 602 27.74 0.85 -32.12
CA VAL A 602 28.46 1.35 -33.30
C VAL A 602 28.08 2.81 -33.57
N GLY A 603 26.79 3.17 -33.59
CA GLY A 603 26.33 4.54 -33.82
C GLY A 603 26.83 5.52 -32.75
N LEU A 604 26.86 5.12 -31.47
CA LEU A 604 27.44 5.92 -30.40
C LEU A 604 28.95 6.13 -30.61
N LYS A 605 29.70 5.09 -30.97
CA LYS A 605 31.13 5.18 -31.22
C LYS A 605 31.46 6.08 -32.43
N GLU A 606 30.74 5.94 -33.52
CA GLU A 606 30.91 6.75 -34.70
C GLU A 606 30.63 8.25 -34.46
N ARG A 607 29.58 8.54 -33.69
CA ARG A 607 29.19 9.91 -33.43
C ARG A 607 30.06 10.62 -32.40
N PHE A 608 30.46 9.93 -31.32
CA PHE A 608 31.18 10.53 -30.18
C PHE A 608 32.68 10.22 -30.16
N GLY A 609 33.17 9.44 -31.11
CA GLY A 609 34.60 9.09 -31.23
C GLY A 609 35.01 7.88 -30.40
N SER A 610 34.36 7.61 -29.27
CA SER A 610 34.53 6.40 -28.47
C SER A 610 33.18 5.89 -27.95
N LEU A 611 33.12 4.59 -27.60
CA LEU A 611 31.94 4.03 -26.97
C LEU A 611 31.71 4.66 -25.57
N GLU A 612 32.76 4.88 -24.81
CA GLU A 612 32.67 5.46 -23.46
C GLU A 612 32.12 6.89 -23.48
N ASP A 613 32.52 7.73 -24.44
CA ASP A 613 31.98 9.08 -24.62
C ASP A 613 30.50 9.03 -25.01
N GLY A 614 30.13 8.11 -25.91
CA GLY A 614 28.73 7.88 -26.28
C GLY A 614 27.87 7.41 -25.12
N LEU A 615 28.35 6.48 -24.30
CA LEU A 615 27.68 6.01 -23.09
C LEU A 615 27.59 7.13 -22.04
N SER A 616 28.59 7.99 -21.91
CA SER A 616 28.59 9.14 -21.01
C SER A 616 27.54 10.17 -21.43
N PHE A 617 27.40 10.42 -22.72
CA PHE A 617 26.32 11.26 -23.26
C PHE A 617 24.94 10.67 -22.90
N LEU A 618 24.71 9.37 -23.13
CA LEU A 618 23.45 8.72 -22.74
C LEU A 618 23.21 8.78 -21.21
N ALA A 619 24.25 8.58 -20.42
CA ALA A 619 24.14 8.67 -18.97
C ALA A 619 23.72 10.08 -18.52
N THR A 620 24.22 11.12 -19.16
CA THR A 620 23.83 12.50 -18.90
C THR A 620 22.34 12.73 -19.17
N GLN A 621 21.84 12.24 -20.32
CA GLN A 621 20.42 12.33 -20.67
C GLN A 621 19.52 11.56 -19.69
N LEU A 622 19.92 10.33 -19.33
CA LEU A 622 19.20 9.47 -18.39
C LEU A 622 19.26 9.98 -16.93
N ASN A 623 20.21 10.84 -16.61
CA ASN A 623 20.32 11.54 -15.34
C ASN A 623 19.54 12.86 -15.27
N SER A 624 18.68 13.15 -16.25
CA SER A 624 17.86 14.36 -16.20
C SER A 624 17.00 14.40 -14.93
N GLU A 625 16.70 15.60 -14.46
CA GLU A 625 15.86 15.79 -13.28
C GLU A 625 14.43 15.31 -13.54
N GLU A 626 13.90 15.55 -14.72
CA GLU A 626 12.53 15.12 -15.07
C GLU A 626 12.38 13.60 -15.05
N LEU A 627 13.36 12.84 -15.55
CA LEU A 627 13.33 11.38 -15.47
C LEU A 627 13.44 10.88 -14.02
N ASP A 628 14.20 11.55 -13.18
CA ASP A 628 14.29 11.20 -11.76
C ASP A 628 12.97 11.46 -11.04
N LEU A 629 12.32 12.60 -11.29
CA LEU A 629 10.98 12.92 -10.75
C LEU A 629 9.93 11.93 -11.25
N TRP A 630 9.95 11.61 -12.55
CA TRP A 630 9.11 10.55 -13.12
C TRP A 630 9.30 9.22 -12.39
N SER A 631 10.54 8.76 -12.25
CA SER A 631 10.84 7.50 -11.59
C SER A 631 10.40 7.49 -10.13
N LYS A 632 10.55 8.59 -9.41
CA LYS A 632 10.06 8.75 -8.04
C LYS A 632 8.54 8.66 -7.96
N ALA A 633 7.83 9.30 -8.88
CA ALA A 633 6.37 9.29 -8.92
C ALA A 633 5.81 7.88 -9.12
N TRP A 634 6.42 7.07 -9.97
CA TRP A 634 5.95 5.71 -10.28
C TRP A 634 6.61 4.59 -9.47
N ALA A 635 7.49 4.93 -8.53
CA ALA A 635 8.20 3.97 -7.70
C ALA A 635 7.27 3.09 -6.85
N ALA A 636 7.38 1.78 -7.01
CA ALA A 636 6.62 0.82 -6.20
C ALA A 636 7.27 0.54 -4.82
N ASN A 637 8.60 0.61 -4.77
CA ASN A 637 9.43 0.35 -3.57
C ASN A 637 10.83 0.96 -3.77
N ASN A 638 11.76 0.66 -2.86
CA ASN A 638 13.13 1.17 -2.89
C ASN A 638 14.03 0.51 -3.95
N ASN A 639 13.57 -0.56 -4.61
CA ASN A 639 14.30 -1.14 -5.72
C ASN A 639 13.91 -0.44 -7.02
N VAL A 640 14.88 -0.14 -7.87
CA VAL A 640 14.64 0.23 -9.25
C VAL A 640 14.56 -1.07 -10.05
N ASN A 641 13.33 -1.51 -10.33
CA ASN A 641 13.12 -2.77 -11.02
C ASN A 641 13.33 -2.61 -12.52
N ASN A 642 13.77 -3.66 -13.21
CA ASN A 642 14.03 -3.61 -14.65
C ASN A 642 12.82 -3.10 -15.44
N TYR A 643 11.60 -3.55 -15.11
CA TYR A 643 10.39 -3.07 -15.80
C TYR A 643 10.11 -1.57 -15.58
N GLU A 644 10.59 -0.96 -14.49
CA GLU A 644 10.49 0.48 -14.27
C GLU A 644 11.45 1.24 -15.18
N ILE A 645 12.65 0.70 -15.38
CA ILE A 645 13.64 1.22 -16.33
C ILE A 645 13.14 1.05 -17.77
N GLU A 646 12.60 -0.11 -18.13
CA GLU A 646 12.03 -0.40 -19.44
C GLU A 646 10.94 0.60 -19.84
N MET A 647 10.15 1.05 -18.86
CA MET A 647 9.04 1.98 -19.05
C MET A 647 9.41 3.45 -18.86
N LEU A 648 10.70 3.80 -18.70
CA LEU A 648 11.12 5.20 -18.66
C LEU A 648 10.78 5.90 -19.99
N PRO A 649 10.09 7.05 -19.96
CA PRO A 649 9.87 7.84 -21.14
C PRO A 649 11.19 8.50 -21.55
N PHE A 650 11.74 8.09 -22.66
CA PHE A 650 13.08 8.51 -23.05
C PHE A 650 13.17 8.85 -24.54
N GLU A 651 13.68 10.03 -24.79
CA GLU A 651 13.98 10.52 -26.11
C GLU A 651 15.32 11.28 -26.04
N ILE A 652 16.21 11.01 -26.99
CA ILE A 652 17.50 11.69 -27.02
C ILE A 652 17.29 13.12 -27.52
N ILE A 653 17.81 14.10 -26.77
CA ILE A 653 17.77 15.53 -27.15
C ILE A 653 19.18 16.03 -27.32
N GLU A 654 19.47 16.62 -28.48
CA GLU A 654 20.71 17.30 -28.78
C GLU A 654 20.43 18.71 -29.33
N GLY A 655 21.04 19.73 -28.76
CA GLY A 655 20.85 21.11 -29.19
C GLY A 655 19.42 21.65 -29.10
N GLY A 656 18.58 21.02 -28.23
CA GLY A 656 17.17 21.39 -28.05
C GLY A 656 16.19 20.74 -29.04
N ALA A 657 16.65 19.85 -29.89
CA ALA A 657 15.83 19.09 -30.83
C ALA A 657 15.92 17.57 -30.54
N THR A 658 14.83 16.87 -30.78
CA THR A 658 14.82 15.42 -30.77
C THR A 658 15.79 14.84 -31.77
N PHE A 659 16.63 13.92 -31.36
CA PHE A 659 17.70 13.34 -32.13
C PHE A 659 17.57 11.81 -32.28
N SER A 660 17.73 11.33 -33.51
CA SER A 660 17.88 9.91 -33.82
C SER A 660 19.35 9.55 -34.02
N LEU A 661 19.84 8.53 -33.34
CA LEU A 661 21.18 7.94 -33.57
C LEU A 661 21.29 7.35 -34.98
N PHE A 662 20.14 7.06 -35.60
CA PHE A 662 20.04 6.44 -36.91
C PHE A 662 19.47 7.45 -37.89
N ARG A 663 20.24 7.86 -38.91
CA ARG A 663 19.70 8.60 -40.06
C ARG A 663 18.78 7.64 -40.83
N ASN A 664 17.53 8.00 -40.99
CA ASN A 664 16.71 7.39 -42.04
C ASN A 664 17.37 7.77 -43.39
N GLU A 665 18.08 6.83 -44.01
CA GLU A 665 18.60 7.00 -45.37
C GLU A 665 17.48 7.00 -46.43
N ASP A 666 16.21 6.92 -46.04
CA ASP A 666 15.06 6.76 -46.94
C ASP A 666 14.28 8.03 -47.26
N HIS A 667 14.89 9.21 -47.20
CA HIS A 667 14.31 10.42 -47.77
C HIS A 667 15.34 11.22 -48.64
N LEU A 668 15.78 10.54 -49.70
CA LEU A 668 16.32 11.19 -50.90
C LEU A 668 15.64 10.53 -52.11
N ASP A 669 14.46 11.03 -52.45
CA ASP A 669 13.94 11.14 -53.78
C ASP A 669 12.99 12.34 -53.88
#